data_464b9622540be8a7fd6e597c191cff0a
#
_entry.id   464b9622540be8a7fd6e597c191cff0a
#
_cell.length_a   1.000
_cell.length_b   1.000
_cell.length_c   1.000
_cell.angle_alpha   90.00
_cell.angle_beta   90.00
_cell.angle_gamma   90.00
#
_symmetry.space_group_name_H-M   'P 1'
#
loop_
_entity.id
_entity.type
_entity.pdbx_description
1 polymer ?
#
loop_
_entity_poly.entity_id
_entity_poly.type
_entity_poly.pdbx_seq_one_letter_code
_entity_poly.pdbx_strand_id
1 'polypeptide(L)'
;LDEFQDTDPLQIELAALIADPDTATDDWRHLRPRPGSLFFVGDPKQSIYGFRRADMAVYLDAREAFGDDAVHLEQNFRTTGPILDWVNGVFERLIEHRHRKQPEYTPLVPARVDGSTGPPVVLLGTNDSEKRSAADLRATSAADVAAVVSTALAEGWTIFDETLPAPEGGPPNGGWRPCRPSDIAILVRSRTPVDALAEALTDAGIPHRIEAGFNPLATDEVRDLLTTLRAVDDPTDELALATALRSPLFGCGDDDLFEFASAGGRWNHQDPGSSGLAADHPVLEGIAWMAALHARRPWDGPADLVEHLVRDRRAMELALCSPRPRDAWRRIRTFLDTTRAFGETRGSDLRSFLAWCRLHSADDVRVDEVVPPEPDDNAVRILTMHGAKGLEFPICVLADLGSKRMSGAMSVHFPEEGGIAVALTKKLANAAHRTHADALLDADHLERLRLLYVAATRARDHLILALRRSTPAREPDHTATVTNAEILATASADLDNHLALEPVVRPLPPLFPPDTTPIPDESTWATEMAAARTSGERRHTVAATSLAADAAEPDTGGEGTGHRWHGEAGRHGPAIGRAVHQALEVTDLGGDGAADARAAAASEDVDSDAVEAMVAAALATPSVRAAAASGHWRELYVAVPATDDVLLEGYLDLAWRSTEDGIDGFTVLDYKTDAFATESELDGKVDRYRHQGAAYALALGRATGLTVHHMVFCFVGGPHGTPAVERRIDDLDVAIAEVEARLVAPG
;
A
#
# COMPACT_ATOMS: atom_id res chain seq x y z
N LEU A 1 -20.22 -10.29 -0.79
CA LEU A 1 -19.42 -9.59 -1.82
C LEU A 1 -19.90 -8.15 -1.89
N ASP A 2 -19.03 -7.23 -1.45
CA ASP A 2 -19.22 -5.80 -1.60
C ASP A 2 -18.63 -5.32 -2.94
N GLU A 3 -19.08 -4.14 -3.45
CA GLU A 3 -18.67 -3.59 -4.75
C GLU A 3 -18.83 -4.62 -5.88
N PHE A 4 -19.91 -5.38 -5.83
CA PHE A 4 -20.14 -6.52 -6.72
C PHE A 4 -20.06 -6.18 -8.21
N GLN A 5 -20.37 -4.94 -8.63
CA GLN A 5 -20.27 -4.48 -10.00
C GLN A 5 -18.83 -4.44 -10.57
N ASP A 6 -17.81 -4.60 -9.71
CA ASP A 6 -16.40 -4.61 -10.10
C ASP A 6 -15.81 -6.04 -10.11
N THR A 7 -16.65 -7.05 -9.91
CA THR A 7 -16.24 -8.44 -9.79
C THR A 7 -15.86 -9.04 -11.15
N ASP A 8 -14.75 -9.76 -11.18
CA ASP A 8 -14.33 -10.58 -12.34
C ASP A 8 -15.24 -11.82 -12.47
N PRO A 9 -15.56 -12.27 -13.70
CA PRO A 9 -16.36 -13.48 -13.91
C PRO A 9 -15.92 -14.71 -13.13
N LEU A 10 -14.61 -14.93 -12.96
CA LEU A 10 -14.08 -16.05 -12.17
C LEU A 10 -14.34 -15.91 -10.68
N GLN A 11 -14.38 -14.68 -10.15
CA GLN A 11 -14.66 -14.41 -8.74
C GLN A 11 -16.12 -14.75 -8.38
N ILE A 12 -17.07 -14.45 -9.29
CA ILE A 12 -18.47 -14.80 -9.05
C ILE A 12 -18.68 -16.30 -9.14
N GLU A 13 -18.05 -16.97 -10.12
CA GLU A 13 -18.09 -18.43 -10.24
C GLU A 13 -17.57 -19.09 -8.97
N LEU A 14 -16.41 -18.66 -8.47
CA LEU A 14 -15.83 -19.14 -7.22
C LEU A 14 -16.76 -18.89 -6.02
N ALA A 15 -17.33 -17.69 -5.90
CA ALA A 15 -18.24 -17.36 -4.79
C ALA A 15 -19.51 -18.20 -4.82
N ALA A 16 -20.09 -18.42 -5.98
CA ALA A 16 -21.28 -19.26 -6.16
C ALA A 16 -21.00 -20.73 -5.82
N LEU A 17 -19.85 -21.28 -6.27
CA LEU A 17 -19.42 -22.63 -5.94
C LEU A 17 -19.14 -22.84 -4.45
N ILE A 18 -18.58 -21.85 -3.77
CA ILE A 18 -18.39 -21.90 -2.30
C ILE A 18 -19.73 -21.86 -1.57
N ALA A 19 -20.69 -21.09 -2.07
CA ALA A 19 -22.00 -20.92 -1.44
C ALA A 19 -22.95 -22.12 -1.67
N ASP A 20 -22.74 -22.89 -2.73
CA ASP A 20 -23.47 -24.11 -3.04
C ASP A 20 -22.51 -25.27 -3.27
N PRO A 21 -22.27 -26.12 -2.25
CA PRO A 21 -21.39 -27.27 -2.36
C PRO A 21 -21.96 -28.44 -3.20
N ASP A 22 -23.23 -28.39 -3.58
CA ASP A 22 -23.87 -29.42 -4.41
C ASP A 22 -23.65 -29.13 -5.90
N THR A 23 -22.43 -29.33 -6.35
CA THR A 23 -21.93 -28.98 -7.69
C THR A 23 -22.39 -29.94 -8.78
N ALA A 24 -23.70 -30.06 -9.00
CA ALA A 24 -24.24 -30.87 -10.10
C ALA A 24 -24.14 -30.18 -11.48
N THR A 25 -23.66 -28.95 -11.53
CA THR A 25 -23.56 -28.12 -12.75
C THR A 25 -22.27 -27.34 -12.81
N ASP A 26 -21.72 -27.23 -14.02
CA ASP A 26 -20.51 -26.43 -14.30
C ASP A 26 -20.84 -24.94 -14.56
N ASP A 27 -22.12 -24.56 -14.64
CA ASP A 27 -22.54 -23.17 -14.87
C ASP A 27 -23.12 -22.57 -13.57
N TRP A 28 -22.42 -21.61 -12.99
CA TRP A 28 -22.79 -20.91 -11.76
C TRP A 28 -24.19 -20.28 -11.81
N ARG A 29 -24.72 -19.93 -13.00
CA ARG A 29 -26.06 -19.35 -13.16
C ARG A 29 -27.17 -20.33 -12.77
N HIS A 30 -26.89 -21.61 -12.79
CA HIS A 30 -27.82 -22.66 -12.44
C HIS A 30 -27.65 -23.16 -10.99
N LEU A 31 -26.64 -22.69 -10.28
CA LEU A 31 -26.48 -22.99 -8.86
C LEU A 31 -27.64 -22.39 -8.04
N ARG A 32 -27.95 -23.01 -6.92
CA ARG A 32 -28.98 -22.57 -5.97
C ARG A 32 -28.39 -22.50 -4.57
N PRO A 33 -27.64 -21.42 -4.27
CA PRO A 33 -27.04 -21.21 -2.96
C PRO A 33 -28.07 -21.33 -1.84
N ARG A 34 -27.65 -21.86 -0.71
CA ARG A 34 -28.54 -21.92 0.47
C ARG A 34 -28.94 -20.51 0.87
N PRO A 35 -30.21 -20.30 1.28
CA PRO A 35 -30.65 -18.99 1.77
C PRO A 35 -29.70 -18.47 2.87
N GLY A 36 -29.19 -17.25 2.70
CA GLY A 36 -28.28 -16.60 3.63
C GLY A 36 -26.79 -16.92 3.44
N SER A 37 -26.40 -17.82 2.50
CA SER A 37 -24.99 -18.14 2.25
C SER A 37 -24.31 -17.18 1.27
N LEU A 38 -25.07 -16.39 0.50
CA LEU A 38 -24.55 -15.45 -0.46
C LEU A 38 -25.28 -14.12 -0.35
N PHE A 39 -24.51 -13.02 -0.26
CA PHE A 39 -25.04 -11.66 -0.17
C PHE A 39 -24.20 -10.75 -1.08
N PHE A 40 -24.87 -10.07 -2.01
CA PHE A 40 -24.24 -9.13 -2.94
C PHE A 40 -24.65 -7.70 -2.64
N VAL A 41 -23.68 -6.80 -2.61
CA VAL A 41 -23.90 -5.35 -2.54
C VAL A 41 -23.18 -4.70 -3.71
N GLY A 42 -23.88 -3.87 -4.47
CA GLY A 42 -23.25 -3.16 -5.59
C GLY A 42 -24.20 -2.20 -6.32
N ASP A 43 -23.64 -1.19 -6.93
CA ASP A 43 -24.34 -0.25 -7.81
C ASP A 43 -23.81 -0.38 -9.26
N PRO A 44 -24.57 -0.94 -10.19
CA PRO A 44 -24.12 -1.12 -11.56
C PRO A 44 -23.79 0.19 -12.28
N LYS A 45 -24.32 1.34 -11.80
CA LYS A 45 -23.95 2.67 -12.32
C LYS A 45 -22.51 3.05 -11.93
N GLN A 46 -21.89 2.33 -10.97
CA GLN A 46 -20.52 2.55 -10.51
C GLN A 46 -19.52 1.52 -11.05
N SER A 47 -19.90 0.69 -12.02
CA SER A 47 -18.97 -0.25 -12.68
C SER A 47 -18.04 0.50 -13.63
N ILE A 48 -16.78 0.68 -13.21
CA ILE A 48 -15.74 1.46 -13.90
C ILE A 48 -14.40 0.73 -14.02
N TYR A 49 -14.38 -0.59 -13.80
CA TYR A 49 -13.18 -1.43 -13.84
C TYR A 49 -13.20 -2.47 -14.96
N GLY A 50 -13.84 -2.16 -16.11
CA GLY A 50 -13.83 -3.01 -17.30
C GLY A 50 -12.42 -3.34 -17.78
N PHE A 51 -11.47 -2.42 -17.63
CA PHE A 51 -10.04 -2.67 -17.91
C PHE A 51 -9.38 -3.68 -16.94
N ARG A 52 -10.01 -3.99 -15.79
CA ARG A 52 -9.63 -5.04 -14.84
C ARG A 52 -10.50 -6.30 -14.94
N ARG A 53 -11.21 -6.46 -16.06
CA ARG A 53 -12.12 -7.57 -16.36
C ARG A 53 -13.45 -7.57 -15.58
N ALA A 54 -13.82 -6.47 -14.94
CA ALA A 54 -15.18 -6.33 -14.45
C ALA A 54 -16.14 -6.35 -15.66
N ASP A 55 -17.16 -7.21 -15.60
CA ASP A 55 -18.08 -7.42 -16.70
C ASP A 55 -19.51 -7.10 -16.28
N MET A 56 -20.09 -6.07 -16.90
CA MET A 56 -21.46 -5.66 -16.66
C MET A 56 -22.48 -6.75 -17.02
N ALA A 57 -22.20 -7.56 -18.05
CA ALA A 57 -23.09 -8.65 -18.42
C ALA A 57 -23.16 -9.70 -17.30
N VAL A 58 -22.03 -10.04 -16.68
CA VAL A 58 -21.97 -10.96 -15.54
C VAL A 58 -22.73 -10.43 -14.33
N TYR A 59 -22.60 -9.13 -14.03
CA TYR A 59 -23.39 -8.50 -12.97
C TYR A 59 -24.90 -8.62 -13.22
N LEU A 60 -25.34 -8.34 -14.44
CA LEU A 60 -26.75 -8.40 -14.82
C LEU A 60 -27.27 -9.83 -14.84
N ASP A 61 -26.48 -10.79 -15.32
CA ASP A 61 -26.80 -12.22 -15.28
C ASP A 61 -26.95 -12.72 -13.83
N ALA A 62 -26.07 -12.28 -12.93
CA ALA A 62 -26.16 -12.63 -11.50
C ALA A 62 -27.41 -12.04 -10.83
N ARG A 63 -27.74 -10.80 -11.17
CA ARG A 63 -28.99 -10.16 -10.72
C ARG A 63 -30.22 -10.94 -11.20
N GLU A 64 -30.20 -11.45 -12.45
CA GLU A 64 -31.28 -12.28 -12.97
C GLU A 64 -31.34 -13.65 -12.29
N ALA A 65 -30.18 -14.28 -12.03
CA ALA A 65 -30.10 -15.61 -11.43
C ALA A 65 -30.46 -15.63 -9.94
N PHE A 66 -30.10 -14.57 -9.17
CA PHE A 66 -30.19 -14.52 -7.70
C PHE A 66 -31.04 -13.35 -7.18
N GLY A 67 -31.67 -12.55 -8.05
CA GLY A 67 -32.24 -11.25 -7.69
C GLY A 67 -33.70 -11.24 -7.30
N ASP A 68 -34.35 -12.37 -7.06
CA ASP A 68 -35.80 -12.43 -6.70
C ASP A 68 -36.11 -11.65 -5.41
N ASP A 69 -35.12 -11.52 -4.49
CA ASP A 69 -35.21 -10.77 -3.24
C ASP A 69 -34.35 -9.48 -3.23
N ALA A 70 -34.04 -8.90 -4.41
CA ALA A 70 -33.18 -7.72 -4.49
C ALA A 70 -33.84 -6.50 -3.84
N VAL A 71 -33.14 -5.89 -2.88
CA VAL A 71 -33.53 -4.66 -2.19
C VAL A 71 -32.83 -3.47 -2.85
N HIS A 72 -33.57 -2.42 -3.18
CA HIS A 72 -33.03 -1.18 -3.74
C HIS A 72 -32.81 -0.15 -2.64
N LEU A 73 -31.57 0.37 -2.56
CA LEU A 73 -31.21 1.49 -1.68
C LEU A 73 -31.19 2.77 -2.50
N GLU A 74 -32.25 3.58 -2.38
CA GLU A 74 -32.39 4.83 -3.13
C GLU A 74 -31.98 6.05 -2.31
N GLN A 75 -32.04 5.95 -0.96
CA GLN A 75 -31.75 7.05 -0.06
C GLN A 75 -30.23 7.32 0.02
N ASN A 76 -29.85 8.56 -0.29
CA ASN A 76 -28.46 9.04 -0.26
C ASN A 76 -28.21 9.93 0.96
N PHE A 77 -27.33 9.50 1.86
CA PHE A 77 -26.95 10.21 3.08
C PHE A 77 -25.70 11.08 2.91
N ARG A 78 -25.03 10.99 1.79
CA ARG A 78 -23.76 11.68 1.50
C ARG A 78 -23.97 13.09 0.99
N THR A 79 -24.76 13.24 -0.06
CA THR A 79 -24.82 14.40 -0.92
C THR A 79 -26.06 15.25 -0.62
N THR A 80 -25.95 16.57 -0.68
CA THR A 80 -27.07 17.50 -0.51
C THR A 80 -28.06 17.43 -1.68
N GLY A 81 -29.33 17.79 -1.39
CA GLY A 81 -30.42 17.72 -2.39
C GLY A 81 -30.13 18.40 -3.71
N PRO A 82 -29.71 19.69 -3.74
CA PRO A 82 -29.46 20.39 -5.01
C PRO A 82 -28.43 19.75 -5.92
N ILE A 83 -27.41 19.08 -5.37
CA ILE A 83 -26.42 18.33 -6.15
C ILE A 83 -27.07 17.07 -6.71
N LEU A 84 -27.84 16.33 -5.90
CA LEU A 84 -28.53 15.14 -6.37
C LEU A 84 -29.56 15.43 -7.44
N ASP A 85 -30.28 16.53 -7.35
CA ASP A 85 -31.24 16.97 -8.37
C ASP A 85 -30.54 17.23 -9.71
N TRP A 86 -29.34 17.84 -9.68
CA TRP A 86 -28.53 18.01 -10.88
C TRP A 86 -28.01 16.68 -11.42
N VAL A 87 -27.47 15.83 -10.53
CA VAL A 87 -26.95 14.51 -10.89
C VAL A 87 -28.07 13.65 -11.52
N ASN A 88 -29.24 13.58 -10.89
CA ASN A 88 -30.39 12.85 -11.41
C ASN A 88 -30.80 13.41 -12.78
N GLY A 89 -30.96 14.72 -12.92
CA GLY A 89 -31.38 15.36 -14.18
C GLY A 89 -30.41 15.13 -15.34
N VAL A 90 -29.11 15.08 -15.07
CA VAL A 90 -28.08 14.81 -16.10
C VAL A 90 -27.98 13.33 -16.43
N PHE A 91 -27.86 12.46 -15.42
CA PHE A 91 -27.52 11.05 -15.64
C PHE A 91 -28.72 10.18 -16.00
N GLU A 92 -29.96 10.58 -15.71
CA GLU A 92 -31.18 9.97 -16.26
C GLU A 92 -31.20 10.05 -17.81
N ARG A 93 -30.63 11.13 -18.39
CA ARG A 93 -30.50 11.30 -19.82
C ARG A 93 -29.31 10.57 -20.43
N LEU A 94 -28.25 10.38 -19.68
CA LEU A 94 -26.99 9.79 -20.14
C LEU A 94 -26.90 8.29 -19.94
N ILE A 95 -27.50 7.76 -18.87
CA ILE A 95 -27.50 6.33 -18.53
C ILE A 95 -28.80 5.70 -19.01
N GLU A 96 -28.92 5.49 -20.30
CA GLU A 96 -30.04 4.79 -20.92
C GLU A 96 -29.89 3.28 -20.78
N HIS A 97 -31.00 2.57 -20.51
CA HIS A 97 -30.99 1.12 -20.45
C HIS A 97 -30.53 0.48 -21.77
N ARG A 98 -29.55 -0.44 -21.66
CA ARG A 98 -29.10 -1.28 -22.78
C ARG A 98 -28.90 -2.71 -22.29
N HIS A 99 -29.62 -3.64 -22.89
CA HIS A 99 -29.60 -5.05 -22.50
C HIS A 99 -28.16 -5.56 -22.37
N ARG A 100 -27.81 -6.15 -21.20
CA ARG A 100 -26.49 -6.70 -20.80
C ARG A 100 -25.29 -5.72 -20.87
N LYS A 101 -25.53 -4.42 -21.13
CA LYS A 101 -24.46 -3.41 -21.26
C LYS A 101 -24.60 -2.24 -20.29
N GLN A 102 -25.83 -1.82 -20.01
CA GLN A 102 -26.12 -0.67 -19.16
C GLN A 102 -27.41 -0.88 -18.38
N PRO A 103 -27.41 -0.69 -17.05
CA PRO A 103 -28.62 -0.78 -16.24
C PRO A 103 -29.59 0.37 -16.55
N GLU A 104 -30.83 0.23 -16.11
CA GLU A 104 -31.75 1.34 -16.01
C GLU A 104 -31.29 2.32 -14.94
N TYR A 105 -31.43 3.62 -15.19
CA TYR A 105 -31.09 4.63 -14.20
C TYR A 105 -32.12 4.68 -13.07
N THR A 106 -31.67 4.56 -11.85
CA THR A 106 -32.50 4.74 -10.64
C THR A 106 -32.06 6.04 -9.94
N PRO A 107 -32.96 7.03 -9.83
CA PRO A 107 -32.66 8.30 -9.16
C PRO A 107 -32.33 8.11 -7.69
N LEU A 108 -31.43 8.95 -7.16
CA LEU A 108 -31.07 8.98 -5.75
C LEU A 108 -31.97 9.99 -5.00
N VAL A 109 -32.44 9.62 -3.80
CA VAL A 109 -33.29 10.45 -2.95
C VAL A 109 -32.42 11.06 -1.82
N PRO A 110 -32.37 12.41 -1.69
CA PRO A 110 -31.53 13.03 -0.66
C PRO A 110 -32.09 12.82 0.74
N ALA A 111 -31.20 12.42 1.67
CA ALA A 111 -31.49 12.40 3.11
C ALA A 111 -30.92 13.62 3.86
N ARG A 112 -29.88 14.26 3.27
CA ARG A 112 -29.23 15.42 3.89
C ARG A 112 -29.97 16.73 3.55
N VAL A 113 -30.10 17.56 4.59
CA VAL A 113 -30.61 18.93 4.45
C VAL A 113 -29.44 19.83 4.00
N ASP A 114 -29.68 20.64 2.98
CA ASP A 114 -28.75 21.67 2.56
C ASP A 114 -28.82 22.88 3.50
N GLY A 115 -27.66 23.35 3.92
CA GLY A 115 -27.47 24.56 4.75
C GLY A 115 -26.17 25.24 4.38
N SER A 116 -25.54 24.86 3.25
CA SER A 116 -24.30 25.45 2.76
C SER A 116 -24.49 26.90 2.30
N THR A 117 -23.45 27.69 2.51
CA THR A 117 -23.31 29.00 1.81
C THR A 117 -22.36 28.75 0.63
N GLY A 118 -22.68 29.35 -0.50
CA GLY A 118 -22.02 29.07 -1.78
C GLY A 118 -22.90 28.25 -2.72
N PRO A 119 -22.57 28.23 -4.00
CA PRO A 119 -23.39 27.50 -5.00
C PRO A 119 -23.21 26.00 -4.89
N PRO A 120 -24.29 25.20 -4.84
CA PRO A 120 -24.17 23.73 -4.73
C PRO A 120 -23.59 23.11 -6.02
N VAL A 121 -23.94 23.63 -7.21
CA VAL A 121 -23.40 23.18 -8.49
C VAL A 121 -22.89 24.34 -9.30
N VAL A 122 -21.65 24.25 -9.80
CA VAL A 122 -20.99 25.30 -10.58
C VAL A 122 -20.50 24.74 -11.90
N LEU A 123 -20.82 25.42 -13.01
CA LEU A 123 -20.27 25.16 -14.33
C LEU A 123 -19.26 26.26 -14.70
N LEU A 124 -17.99 25.84 -14.99
CA LEU A 124 -16.91 26.76 -15.35
C LEU A 124 -16.61 26.69 -16.85
N GLY A 125 -16.31 27.84 -17.42
CA GLY A 125 -15.80 27.98 -18.77
C GLY A 125 -16.87 27.89 -19.83
N THR A 126 -16.73 28.72 -20.83
CA THR A 126 -17.58 28.76 -22.01
C THR A 126 -16.96 27.96 -23.16
N ASN A 127 -17.70 27.77 -24.25
CA ASN A 127 -17.14 27.31 -25.53
C ASN A 127 -16.07 28.30 -25.98
N ASP A 128 -14.86 27.79 -26.23
CA ASP A 128 -13.82 28.57 -26.86
C ASP A 128 -14.09 28.57 -28.40
N SER A 129 -14.37 29.72 -29.00
CA SER A 129 -14.60 29.83 -30.44
C SER A 129 -13.29 29.84 -31.23
N GLU A 130 -12.16 29.96 -30.56
CA GLU A 130 -10.83 29.97 -31.17
C GLU A 130 -10.21 28.56 -31.17
N LYS A 131 -9.50 28.25 -32.26
CA LYS A 131 -8.75 27.00 -32.36
C LYS A 131 -7.50 27.11 -31.53
N ARG A 132 -7.49 26.50 -30.33
CA ARG A 132 -6.34 26.46 -29.41
C ARG A 132 -5.62 25.10 -29.46
N SER A 133 -4.36 25.09 -29.07
CA SER A 133 -3.64 23.84 -28.84
C SER A 133 -4.22 23.11 -27.64
N ALA A 134 -4.01 21.80 -27.56
CA ALA A 134 -4.45 21.02 -26.40
C ALA A 134 -3.70 21.43 -25.10
N ALA A 135 -2.48 21.95 -25.20
CA ALA A 135 -1.72 22.47 -24.08
C ALA A 135 -2.32 23.78 -23.56
N ASP A 136 -2.61 24.74 -24.46
CA ASP A 136 -3.24 26.01 -24.08
C ASP A 136 -4.60 25.82 -23.44
N LEU A 137 -5.40 24.90 -24.00
CA LEU A 137 -6.71 24.55 -23.46
C LEU A 137 -6.60 24.00 -22.02
N ARG A 138 -5.62 23.10 -21.78
CA ARG A 138 -5.37 22.57 -20.43
C ARG A 138 -4.91 23.65 -19.47
N ALA A 139 -3.96 24.48 -19.87
CA ALA A 139 -3.47 25.58 -19.03
C ALA A 139 -4.61 26.56 -18.66
N THR A 140 -5.44 26.93 -19.63
CA THR A 140 -6.58 27.81 -19.35
C THR A 140 -7.62 27.14 -18.45
N SER A 141 -7.93 25.86 -18.66
CA SER A 141 -8.84 25.10 -17.80
C SER A 141 -8.30 24.95 -16.37
N ALA A 142 -6.98 24.76 -16.24
CA ALA A 142 -6.31 24.71 -14.93
C ALA A 142 -6.39 26.06 -14.18
N ALA A 143 -6.20 27.17 -14.91
CA ALA A 143 -6.37 28.51 -14.35
C ALA A 143 -7.81 28.77 -13.87
N ASP A 144 -8.84 28.33 -14.63
CA ASP A 144 -10.24 28.41 -14.19
C ASP A 144 -10.48 27.63 -12.89
N VAL A 145 -9.90 26.43 -12.78
CA VAL A 145 -9.99 25.60 -11.57
C VAL A 145 -9.33 26.30 -10.39
N ALA A 146 -8.11 26.81 -10.54
CA ALA A 146 -7.41 27.55 -9.47
C ALA A 146 -8.20 28.79 -9.06
N ALA A 147 -8.83 29.50 -10.01
CA ALA A 147 -9.64 30.68 -9.75
C ALA A 147 -10.91 30.36 -8.94
N VAL A 148 -11.63 29.28 -9.25
CA VAL A 148 -12.81 28.89 -8.45
C VAL A 148 -12.45 28.38 -7.08
N VAL A 149 -11.34 27.64 -6.94
CA VAL A 149 -10.84 27.21 -5.64
C VAL A 149 -10.46 28.42 -4.79
N SER A 150 -9.76 29.42 -5.36
CA SER A 150 -9.45 30.66 -4.64
C SER A 150 -10.72 31.42 -4.24
N THR A 151 -11.75 31.41 -5.06
CA THR A 151 -13.05 32.02 -4.78
C THR A 151 -13.74 31.34 -3.61
N ALA A 152 -13.81 30.00 -3.62
CA ALA A 152 -14.43 29.21 -2.55
C ALA A 152 -13.75 29.48 -1.19
N LEU A 153 -12.41 29.52 -1.19
CA LEU A 153 -11.62 29.81 0.02
C LEU A 153 -11.77 31.28 0.49
N ALA A 154 -11.73 32.25 -0.44
CA ALA A 154 -11.81 33.66 -0.12
C ALA A 154 -13.22 34.10 0.34
N GLU A 155 -14.26 33.55 -0.26
CA GLU A 155 -15.66 33.82 0.10
C GLU A 155 -16.15 32.97 1.28
N GLY A 156 -15.34 31.95 1.68
CA GLY A 156 -15.65 31.10 2.81
C GLY A 156 -16.89 30.22 2.56
N TRP A 157 -16.96 29.55 1.40
CA TRP A 157 -18.04 28.60 1.15
C TRP A 157 -18.07 27.58 2.28
N THR A 158 -19.26 27.25 2.79
CA THR A 158 -19.36 26.39 3.96
C THR A 158 -19.57 24.94 3.60
N ILE A 159 -18.95 24.08 4.37
CA ILE A 159 -19.09 22.63 4.29
C ILE A 159 -19.61 22.08 5.63
N PHE A 160 -20.26 20.92 5.58
CA PHE A 160 -20.71 20.26 6.79
C PHE A 160 -19.58 19.41 7.39
N ASP A 161 -19.25 19.69 8.65
CA ASP A 161 -18.21 19.00 9.41
C ASP A 161 -18.85 18.21 10.56
N GLU A 162 -18.80 16.90 10.48
CA GLU A 162 -19.38 15.98 11.44
C GLU A 162 -18.64 15.95 12.79
N THR A 163 -17.40 16.49 12.82
CA THR A 163 -16.58 16.52 14.04
C THR A 163 -16.92 17.72 14.94
N LEU A 164 -17.65 18.69 14.42
CA LEU A 164 -18.07 19.84 15.22
C LEU A 164 -19.18 19.43 16.21
N PRO A 165 -19.21 20.05 17.42
CA PRO A 165 -20.31 19.85 18.34
C PRO A 165 -21.63 20.33 17.72
N ALA A 166 -22.70 19.59 17.96
CA ALA A 166 -24.03 19.91 17.47
C ALA A 166 -24.45 21.34 17.92
N PRO A 167 -24.91 22.20 17.01
CA PRO A 167 -25.48 23.48 17.39
C PRO A 167 -26.82 23.27 18.15
N GLU A 168 -27.16 24.15 19.08
CA GLU A 168 -28.43 24.07 19.79
C GLU A 168 -29.62 24.09 18.79
N GLY A 169 -30.39 22.96 18.76
CA GLY A 169 -31.52 22.79 17.85
C GLY A 169 -31.16 22.31 16.43
N GLY A 170 -29.90 21.96 16.16
CA GLY A 170 -29.40 21.41 14.90
C GLY A 170 -29.40 19.87 14.84
N PRO A 171 -28.86 19.27 13.75
CA PRO A 171 -28.70 17.83 13.66
C PRO A 171 -27.83 17.29 14.81
N PRO A 172 -28.01 16.03 15.22
CA PRO A 172 -27.45 15.49 16.46
C PRO A 172 -25.93 15.51 16.55
N ASN A 173 -25.22 15.62 15.42
CA ASN A 173 -23.76 15.76 15.36
C ASN A 173 -23.38 16.61 14.14
N GLY A 174 -22.39 17.52 14.30
CA GLY A 174 -21.80 18.29 13.21
C GLY A 174 -22.36 19.72 13.06
N GLY A 175 -21.68 20.50 12.24
CA GLY A 175 -22.02 21.90 11.96
C GLY A 175 -21.41 22.41 10.65
N TRP A 176 -21.88 23.57 10.18
CA TRP A 176 -21.35 24.22 8.99
C TRP A 176 -20.14 25.10 9.35
N ARG A 177 -19.05 24.98 8.61
CA ARG A 177 -17.88 25.85 8.72
C ARG A 177 -17.34 26.26 7.35
N PRO A 178 -16.60 27.37 7.27
CA PRO A 178 -15.86 27.74 6.07
C PRO A 178 -14.94 26.60 5.61
N CYS A 179 -14.86 26.40 4.29
CA CYS A 179 -14.00 25.41 3.70
C CYS A 179 -12.52 25.75 3.88
N ARG A 180 -11.71 24.71 3.90
CA ARG A 180 -10.24 24.75 3.93
C ARG A 180 -9.70 24.04 2.68
N PRO A 181 -8.43 24.23 2.30
CA PRO A 181 -7.83 23.50 1.19
C PRO A 181 -8.03 21.97 1.26
N SER A 182 -7.93 21.38 2.45
CA SER A 182 -8.13 19.93 2.67
C SER A 182 -9.53 19.41 2.38
N ASP A 183 -10.53 20.29 2.33
CA ASP A 183 -11.93 19.93 2.02
C ASP A 183 -12.19 19.82 0.51
N ILE A 184 -11.21 20.20 -0.33
CA ILE A 184 -11.35 20.31 -1.78
C ILE A 184 -10.58 19.22 -2.48
N ALA A 185 -11.28 18.48 -3.36
CA ALA A 185 -10.67 17.50 -4.24
C ALA A 185 -10.87 17.86 -5.71
N ILE A 186 -9.80 17.78 -6.50
CA ILE A 186 -9.80 17.96 -7.95
C ILE A 186 -9.66 16.58 -8.59
N LEU A 187 -10.69 16.15 -9.29
CA LEU A 187 -10.75 14.85 -9.94
C LEU A 187 -10.44 15.00 -11.44
N VAL A 188 -9.42 14.26 -11.88
CA VAL A 188 -9.01 14.22 -13.28
C VAL A 188 -9.21 12.83 -13.87
N ARG A 189 -9.45 12.74 -15.16
CA ARG A 189 -9.60 11.45 -15.84
C ARG A 189 -8.26 10.73 -16.04
N SER A 190 -7.22 11.50 -16.35
CA SER A 190 -5.86 11.02 -16.63
C SER A 190 -4.82 11.92 -15.96
N ARG A 191 -3.57 11.50 -15.95
CA ARG A 191 -2.46 12.30 -15.36
C ARG A 191 -2.06 13.51 -16.19
N THR A 192 -2.40 13.55 -17.47
CA THR A 192 -1.95 14.59 -18.41
C THR A 192 -2.20 16.04 -17.94
N PRO A 193 -3.32 16.39 -17.26
CA PRO A 193 -3.55 17.76 -16.82
C PRO A 193 -2.92 18.09 -15.44
N VAL A 194 -2.34 17.12 -14.74
CA VAL A 194 -1.92 17.27 -13.34
C VAL A 194 -0.86 18.35 -13.17
N ASP A 195 0.13 18.41 -14.06
CA ASP A 195 1.20 19.41 -13.96
C ASP A 195 0.67 20.83 -14.18
N ALA A 196 -0.20 21.03 -15.15
CA ALA A 196 -0.84 22.33 -15.40
C ALA A 196 -1.73 22.78 -14.22
N LEU A 197 -2.46 21.84 -13.59
CA LEU A 197 -3.25 22.11 -12.39
C LEU A 197 -2.35 22.48 -11.19
N ALA A 198 -1.28 21.73 -10.99
CA ALA A 198 -0.33 22.00 -9.92
C ALA A 198 0.35 23.37 -10.08
N GLU A 199 0.76 23.73 -11.30
CA GLU A 199 1.32 25.05 -11.63
C GLU A 199 0.31 26.16 -11.34
N ALA A 200 -0.93 26.06 -11.85
CA ALA A 200 -1.97 27.06 -11.64
C ALA A 200 -2.33 27.25 -10.16
N LEU A 201 -2.36 26.19 -9.37
CA LEU A 201 -2.59 26.25 -7.93
C LEU A 201 -1.41 26.88 -7.19
N THR A 202 -0.17 26.57 -7.61
CA THR A 202 1.04 27.20 -7.07
C THR A 202 1.04 28.71 -7.32
N ASP A 203 0.75 29.12 -8.55
CA ASP A 203 0.67 30.54 -8.94
C ASP A 203 -0.41 31.29 -8.16
N ALA A 204 -1.51 30.61 -7.82
CA ALA A 204 -2.56 31.15 -6.98
C ALA A 204 -2.25 31.09 -5.47
N GLY A 205 -1.10 30.56 -5.06
CA GLY A 205 -0.73 30.39 -3.65
C GLY A 205 -1.56 29.36 -2.89
N ILE A 206 -2.17 28.38 -3.61
CA ILE A 206 -3.04 27.35 -3.03
C ILE A 206 -2.22 26.12 -2.72
N PRO A 207 -2.10 25.70 -1.45
CA PRO A 207 -1.44 24.45 -1.10
C PRO A 207 -2.19 23.26 -1.69
N HIS A 208 -1.47 22.35 -2.33
CA HIS A 208 -2.05 21.19 -2.97
C HIS A 208 -1.13 19.99 -2.88
N ARG A 209 -1.71 18.79 -3.05
CA ARG A 209 -0.97 17.52 -3.14
C ARG A 209 -1.52 16.66 -4.26
N ILE A 210 -0.63 15.91 -4.91
CA ILE A 210 -0.96 15.03 -6.02
C ILE A 210 -1.07 13.60 -5.49
N GLU A 211 -2.29 13.03 -5.56
CA GLU A 211 -2.59 11.64 -5.21
C GLU A 211 -2.94 10.81 -6.46
N ALA A 212 -2.75 11.38 -7.63
CA ALA A 212 -3.10 10.76 -8.92
C ALA A 212 -2.13 9.64 -9.32
N GLY A 213 -1.74 8.76 -8.38
CA GLY A 213 -0.84 7.61 -8.59
C GLY A 213 0.34 8.00 -9.48
N PHE A 214 1.44 8.40 -8.94
CA PHE A 214 2.66 8.63 -9.72
C PHE A 214 3.57 7.41 -9.59
N ASN A 215 4.39 7.17 -10.62
CA ASN A 215 5.45 6.18 -10.50
C ASN A 215 6.65 6.86 -9.80
N PRO A 216 6.95 6.55 -8.54
CA PRO A 216 8.06 7.20 -7.83
C PRO A 216 9.39 7.00 -8.55
N LEU A 217 9.56 5.86 -9.25
CA LEU A 217 10.78 5.55 -10.01
C LEU A 217 10.99 6.43 -11.26
N ALA A 218 9.96 7.15 -11.71
CA ALA A 218 10.02 8.02 -12.88
C ALA A 218 10.22 9.51 -12.53
N THR A 219 10.27 9.87 -11.24
CA THR A 219 10.47 11.25 -10.80
C THR A 219 11.93 11.68 -10.88
N ASP A 220 12.19 12.97 -11.01
CA ASP A 220 13.54 13.49 -11.23
C ASP A 220 14.46 13.17 -10.05
N GLU A 221 13.98 13.35 -8.80
CA GLU A 221 14.74 13.08 -7.58
C GLU A 221 15.16 11.60 -7.50
N VAL A 222 14.22 10.69 -7.80
CA VAL A 222 14.51 9.24 -7.76
C VAL A 222 15.32 8.81 -8.97
N ARG A 223 15.13 9.46 -10.12
CA ARG A 223 15.96 9.21 -11.32
C ARG A 223 17.42 9.54 -11.08
N ASP A 224 17.71 10.65 -10.38
CA ASP A 224 19.08 11.02 -10.00
C ASP A 224 19.72 9.99 -9.07
N LEU A 225 18.96 9.49 -8.07
CA LEU A 225 19.40 8.41 -7.21
C LEU A 225 19.67 7.11 -8.00
N LEU A 226 18.73 6.70 -8.86
CA LEU A 226 18.88 5.50 -9.69
C LEU A 226 20.06 5.62 -10.68
N THR A 227 20.28 6.80 -11.25
CA THR A 227 21.40 7.05 -12.16
C THR A 227 22.72 6.94 -11.42
N THR A 228 22.81 7.48 -10.21
CA THR A 228 23.99 7.35 -9.34
C THR A 228 24.25 5.88 -8.97
N LEU A 229 23.21 5.13 -8.58
CA LEU A 229 23.35 3.70 -8.27
C LEU A 229 23.77 2.87 -9.49
N ARG A 230 23.32 3.23 -10.70
CA ARG A 230 23.80 2.60 -11.95
C ARG A 230 25.27 2.87 -12.19
N ALA A 231 25.71 4.12 -12.01
CA ALA A 231 27.13 4.46 -12.10
C ALA A 231 27.98 3.71 -11.07
N VAL A 232 27.44 3.54 -9.85
CA VAL A 232 28.08 2.74 -8.78
C VAL A 232 28.10 1.25 -9.12
N ASP A 233 27.03 0.70 -9.72
CA ASP A 233 27.00 -0.72 -10.10
C ASP A 233 27.96 -1.07 -11.22
N ASP A 234 27.99 -0.25 -12.29
CA ASP A 234 28.77 -0.49 -13.48
C ASP A 234 29.80 0.64 -13.72
N PRO A 235 31.10 0.42 -13.40
CA PRO A 235 32.14 1.40 -13.65
C PRO A 235 32.32 1.76 -15.12
N THR A 236 31.77 0.97 -16.04
CA THR A 236 31.89 1.17 -17.49
C THR A 236 30.68 1.94 -18.07
N ASP A 237 29.64 2.24 -17.29
CA ASP A 237 28.54 3.10 -17.72
C ASP A 237 28.93 4.58 -17.60
N GLU A 238 29.72 5.04 -18.59
CA GLU A 238 30.24 6.42 -18.68
C GLU A 238 29.12 7.45 -18.66
N LEU A 239 27.97 7.13 -19.30
CA LEU A 239 26.82 8.04 -19.36
C LEU A 239 26.16 8.18 -17.99
N ALA A 240 25.98 7.08 -17.26
CA ALA A 240 25.42 7.14 -15.92
C ALA A 240 26.33 7.92 -14.98
N LEU A 241 27.66 7.73 -15.07
CA LEU A 241 28.63 8.44 -14.26
C LEU A 241 28.60 9.96 -14.54
N ALA A 242 28.70 10.38 -15.81
CA ALA A 242 28.65 11.80 -16.17
C ALA A 242 27.30 12.44 -15.78
N THR A 243 26.18 11.73 -15.97
CA THR A 243 24.85 12.22 -15.61
C THR A 243 24.69 12.35 -14.09
N ALA A 244 25.19 11.39 -13.32
CA ALA A 244 25.17 11.44 -11.87
C ALA A 244 25.99 12.64 -11.34
N LEU A 245 27.20 12.85 -11.85
CA LEU A 245 28.05 13.98 -11.46
C LEU A 245 27.39 15.33 -11.74
N ARG A 246 26.66 15.44 -12.86
CA ARG A 246 25.89 16.65 -13.22
C ARG A 246 24.65 16.87 -12.41
N SER A 247 24.13 15.82 -11.73
CA SER A 247 22.92 15.93 -10.93
C SER A 247 23.11 16.82 -9.70
N PRO A 248 22.03 17.34 -9.09
CA PRO A 248 22.10 18.11 -7.85
C PRO A 248 22.81 17.38 -6.70
N LEU A 249 22.87 16.05 -6.74
CA LEU A 249 23.53 15.23 -5.72
C LEU A 249 25.06 15.48 -5.67
N PHE A 250 25.67 15.81 -6.79
CA PHE A 250 27.11 16.09 -6.89
C PHE A 250 27.40 17.54 -7.27
N GLY A 251 26.51 18.18 -8.01
CA GLY A 251 26.58 19.61 -8.33
C GLY A 251 27.71 19.99 -9.25
N CYS A 252 28.33 19.05 -10.02
CA CYS A 252 29.33 19.38 -10.99
C CYS A 252 28.71 20.16 -12.16
N GLY A 253 29.32 21.31 -12.51
CA GLY A 253 28.93 22.09 -13.68
C GLY A 253 29.42 21.49 -14.99
N ASP A 254 28.86 21.98 -16.10
CA ASP A 254 29.33 21.57 -17.43
C ASP A 254 30.82 21.93 -17.65
N ASP A 255 31.30 23.01 -17.03
CA ASP A 255 32.68 23.43 -17.06
C ASP A 255 33.59 22.43 -16.33
N ASP A 256 33.20 21.97 -15.14
CA ASP A 256 33.94 20.95 -14.37
C ASP A 256 34.09 19.65 -15.16
N LEU A 257 32.98 19.21 -15.78
CA LEU A 257 32.99 18.01 -16.63
C LEU A 257 33.88 18.17 -17.86
N PHE A 258 33.86 19.34 -18.48
CA PHE A 258 34.69 19.66 -19.63
C PHE A 258 36.20 19.73 -19.27
N GLU A 259 36.53 20.36 -18.14
CA GLU A 259 37.91 20.41 -17.64
C GLU A 259 38.44 19.01 -17.36
N PHE A 260 37.68 18.16 -16.70
CA PHE A 260 38.05 16.78 -16.42
C PHE A 260 38.33 16.00 -17.72
N ALA A 261 37.42 16.08 -18.70
CA ALA A 261 37.60 15.42 -20.00
C ALA A 261 38.78 15.94 -20.77
N SER A 262 38.96 17.27 -20.80
CA SER A 262 40.06 17.94 -21.52
C SER A 262 41.45 17.65 -20.92
N ALA A 263 41.48 17.41 -19.60
CA ALA A 263 42.70 17.01 -18.89
C ALA A 263 43.05 15.52 -19.05
N GLY A 264 42.27 14.76 -19.84
CA GLY A 264 42.51 13.33 -20.10
C GLY A 264 41.89 12.40 -19.05
N GLY A 265 40.95 12.88 -18.28
CA GLY A 265 40.16 12.08 -17.36
C GLY A 265 39.34 11.02 -18.06
N ARG A 266 39.14 9.88 -17.41
CA ARG A 266 38.33 8.75 -17.90
C ARG A 266 37.03 8.62 -17.06
N TRP A 267 35.91 8.44 -17.73
CA TRP A 267 34.61 8.27 -17.09
C TRP A 267 34.45 6.87 -16.52
N ASN A 268 35.37 6.51 -15.61
CA ASN A 268 35.35 5.24 -14.89
C ASN A 268 35.82 5.46 -13.44
N HIS A 269 34.97 5.25 -12.47
CA HIS A 269 35.31 5.51 -11.06
C HIS A 269 36.33 4.52 -10.48
N GLN A 270 36.60 3.38 -11.13
CA GLN A 270 37.67 2.45 -10.75
C GLN A 270 39.02 2.81 -11.38
N ASP A 271 39.01 3.54 -12.48
CA ASP A 271 40.22 3.99 -13.18
C ASP A 271 39.95 5.36 -13.84
N PRO A 272 39.91 6.44 -13.05
CA PRO A 272 39.62 7.78 -13.56
C PRO A 272 40.71 8.36 -14.44
N GLY A 273 41.85 7.68 -14.61
CA GLY A 273 43.00 8.17 -15.32
C GLY A 273 43.81 9.20 -14.52
N SER A 274 44.84 9.75 -15.17
CA SER A 274 45.66 10.82 -14.59
C SER A 274 45.33 12.13 -15.30
N SER A 275 44.43 12.92 -14.74
CA SER A 275 44.01 14.20 -15.33
C SER A 275 44.94 15.38 -15.00
N GLY A 276 45.82 15.23 -13.99
CA GLY A 276 46.64 16.35 -13.50
C GLY A 276 45.83 17.46 -12.79
N LEU A 277 44.54 17.28 -12.60
CA LEU A 277 43.67 18.20 -11.83
C LEU A 277 43.96 18.12 -10.34
N ALA A 278 43.62 19.18 -9.61
CA ALA A 278 43.73 19.21 -8.15
C ALA A 278 42.83 18.13 -7.51
N ALA A 279 43.24 17.56 -6.38
CA ALA A 279 42.55 16.47 -5.71
C ALA A 279 41.15 16.87 -5.20
N ASP A 280 40.93 18.16 -4.96
CA ASP A 280 39.69 18.78 -4.55
C ASP A 280 38.77 19.20 -5.73
N HIS A 281 39.11 18.78 -6.95
CA HIS A 281 38.28 19.05 -8.11
C HIS A 281 36.92 18.31 -7.96
N PRO A 282 35.75 18.97 -8.15
CA PRO A 282 34.42 18.38 -7.84
C PRO A 282 34.16 17.03 -8.50
N VAL A 283 34.59 16.87 -9.76
CA VAL A 283 34.47 15.61 -10.51
C VAL A 283 35.28 14.49 -9.85
N LEU A 284 36.52 14.78 -9.41
CA LEU A 284 37.38 13.78 -8.77
C LEU A 284 36.87 13.37 -7.39
N GLU A 285 36.34 14.33 -6.62
CA GLU A 285 35.67 14.03 -5.36
C GLU A 285 34.41 13.13 -5.55
N GLY A 286 33.59 13.46 -6.55
CA GLY A 286 32.39 12.65 -6.89
C GLY A 286 32.76 11.24 -7.34
N ILE A 287 33.78 11.10 -8.20
CA ILE A 287 34.31 9.82 -8.67
C ILE A 287 34.87 8.99 -7.50
N ALA A 288 35.63 9.59 -6.60
CA ALA A 288 36.19 8.92 -5.43
C ALA A 288 35.07 8.43 -4.47
N TRP A 289 34.05 9.23 -4.26
CA TRP A 289 32.88 8.84 -3.47
C TRP A 289 32.14 7.65 -4.09
N MET A 290 31.91 7.65 -5.42
CA MET A 290 31.25 6.52 -6.10
C MET A 290 32.09 5.25 -6.05
N ALA A 291 33.44 5.37 -6.18
CA ALA A 291 34.35 4.24 -6.00
C ALA A 291 34.27 3.65 -4.58
N ALA A 292 34.20 4.51 -3.56
CA ALA A 292 34.06 4.07 -2.18
C ALA A 292 32.71 3.34 -1.95
N LEU A 293 31.59 3.86 -2.50
CA LEU A 293 30.30 3.20 -2.40
C LEU A 293 30.26 1.87 -3.20
N HIS A 294 30.91 1.83 -4.37
CA HIS A 294 31.07 0.60 -5.14
C HIS A 294 31.79 -0.50 -4.35
N ALA A 295 32.82 -0.14 -3.60
CA ALA A 295 33.58 -1.09 -2.79
C ALA A 295 32.74 -1.73 -1.65
N ARG A 296 31.65 -1.09 -1.24
CA ARG A 296 30.72 -1.61 -0.22
C ARG A 296 29.71 -2.64 -0.77
N ARG A 297 29.46 -2.68 -2.07
CA ARG A 297 28.46 -3.55 -2.73
C ARG A 297 28.49 -5.04 -2.34
N PRO A 298 29.65 -5.68 -2.08
CA PRO A 298 29.67 -7.07 -1.66
C PRO A 298 29.08 -7.31 -0.26
N TRP A 299 29.00 -6.27 0.56
CA TRP A 299 28.62 -6.33 1.98
C TRP A 299 27.28 -5.68 2.27
N ASP A 300 26.98 -4.58 1.58
CA ASP A 300 25.79 -3.77 1.79
C ASP A 300 24.70 -4.13 0.76
N GLY A 301 23.48 -4.30 1.23
CA GLY A 301 22.31 -4.49 0.37
C GLY A 301 21.88 -3.19 -0.33
N PRO A 302 20.93 -3.27 -1.29
CA PRO A 302 20.42 -2.08 -1.99
C PRO A 302 19.90 -0.99 -1.05
N ALA A 303 19.23 -1.37 0.05
CA ALA A 303 18.70 -0.42 1.04
C ALA A 303 19.81 0.37 1.73
N ASP A 304 20.89 -0.31 2.17
CA ASP A 304 22.02 0.34 2.83
C ASP A 304 22.76 1.27 1.88
N LEU A 305 22.97 0.84 0.62
CA LEU A 305 23.61 1.66 -0.41
C LEU A 305 22.81 2.91 -0.73
N VAL A 306 21.47 2.80 -0.81
CA VAL A 306 20.59 3.96 -1.02
C VAL A 306 20.59 4.87 0.20
N GLU A 307 20.59 4.34 1.43
CA GLU A 307 20.69 5.15 2.65
C GLU A 307 22.02 5.93 2.72
N HIS A 308 23.13 5.29 2.36
CA HIS A 308 24.43 5.98 2.24
C HIS A 308 24.36 7.11 1.21
N LEU A 309 23.82 6.84 0.02
CA LEU A 309 23.66 7.84 -1.03
C LEU A 309 22.81 9.02 -0.55
N VAL A 310 21.63 8.75 0.01
CA VAL A 310 20.70 9.80 0.47
C VAL A 310 21.31 10.64 1.57
N ARG A 311 21.98 10.03 2.54
CA ARG A 311 22.61 10.73 3.66
C ARG A 311 23.85 11.51 3.25
N ASP A 312 24.81 10.86 2.58
CA ASP A 312 26.11 11.45 2.30
C ASP A 312 26.03 12.56 1.25
N ARG A 313 25.07 12.43 0.29
CA ARG A 313 24.80 13.44 -0.73
C ARG A 313 23.66 14.39 -0.37
N ARG A 314 23.16 14.32 0.87
CA ARG A 314 22.16 15.23 1.44
C ARG A 314 20.89 15.34 0.58
N ALA A 315 20.43 14.21 0.02
CA ALA A 315 19.31 14.20 -0.92
C ALA A 315 18.01 14.73 -0.29
N MET A 316 17.79 14.49 1.02
CA MET A 316 16.61 15.00 1.73
C MET A 316 16.64 16.53 1.85
N GLU A 317 17.81 17.11 2.15
CA GLU A 317 18.00 18.56 2.23
C GLU A 317 17.87 19.21 0.85
N LEU A 318 18.40 18.57 -0.20
CA LEU A 318 18.22 19.03 -1.58
C LEU A 318 16.76 19.02 -2.00
N ALA A 319 15.98 18.04 -1.54
CA ALA A 319 14.53 17.99 -1.78
C ALA A 319 13.81 19.24 -1.24
N LEU A 320 14.29 19.84 -0.14
CA LEU A 320 13.72 21.08 0.42
C LEU A 320 13.96 22.31 -0.48
N CYS A 321 14.94 22.25 -1.38
CA CYS A 321 15.22 23.30 -2.36
C CYS A 321 14.37 23.19 -3.64
N SER A 322 13.57 22.12 -3.79
CA SER A 322 12.72 21.94 -4.96
C SER A 322 11.50 22.88 -4.93
N PRO A 323 10.86 23.15 -6.07
CA PRO A 323 9.61 23.93 -6.12
C PRO A 323 8.46 23.29 -5.32
N ARG A 324 8.52 21.98 -5.08
CA ARG A 324 7.55 21.23 -4.27
C ARG A 324 8.29 20.37 -3.23
N PRO A 325 8.78 20.99 -2.14
CA PRO A 325 9.68 20.35 -1.19
C PRO A 325 9.10 19.08 -0.55
N ARG A 326 7.83 19.13 -0.13
CA ARG A 326 7.16 17.99 0.52
C ARG A 326 7.00 16.80 -0.42
N ASP A 327 6.65 17.05 -1.69
CA ASP A 327 6.51 15.99 -2.68
C ASP A 327 7.85 15.32 -2.97
N ALA A 328 8.91 16.12 -3.18
CA ALA A 328 10.26 15.61 -3.42
C ALA A 328 10.75 14.76 -2.23
N TRP A 329 10.54 15.26 -1.00
CA TRP A 329 10.89 14.54 0.23
C TRP A 329 10.15 13.19 0.36
N ARG A 330 8.82 13.20 0.11
CA ARG A 330 8.00 11.97 0.14
C ARG A 330 8.47 10.95 -0.90
N ARG A 331 8.80 11.39 -2.12
CA ARG A 331 9.27 10.51 -3.20
C ARG A 331 10.57 9.80 -2.85
N ILE A 332 11.53 10.54 -2.26
CA ILE A 332 12.78 9.94 -1.78
C ILE A 332 12.48 8.95 -0.66
N ARG A 333 11.60 9.28 0.30
CA ARG A 333 11.22 8.37 1.38
C ARG A 333 10.54 7.10 0.86
N THR A 334 9.58 7.24 -0.05
CA THR A 334 8.93 6.11 -0.70
C THR A 334 9.95 5.23 -1.45
N PHE A 335 10.94 5.83 -2.09
CA PHE A 335 12.00 5.08 -2.74
C PHE A 335 12.86 4.28 -1.75
N LEU A 336 13.21 4.86 -0.59
CA LEU A 336 13.88 4.15 0.49
C LEU A 336 13.06 2.95 0.99
N ASP A 337 11.76 3.15 1.25
CA ASP A 337 10.88 2.08 1.71
C ASP A 337 10.71 0.97 0.65
N THR A 338 10.60 1.35 -0.63
CA THR A 338 10.57 0.41 -1.76
C THR A 338 11.87 -0.42 -1.84
N THR A 339 13.01 0.20 -1.57
CA THR A 339 14.30 -0.50 -1.59
C THR A 339 14.42 -1.51 -0.45
N ARG A 340 13.93 -1.16 0.74
CA ARG A 340 13.86 -2.08 1.90
C ARG A 340 12.95 -3.27 1.61
N ALA A 341 11.73 -3.00 1.12
CA ALA A 341 10.77 -4.04 0.76
C ALA A 341 11.32 -4.99 -0.34
N PHE A 342 12.10 -4.46 -1.30
CA PHE A 342 12.78 -5.29 -2.29
C PHE A 342 13.80 -6.22 -1.62
N GLY A 343 14.61 -5.71 -0.69
CA GLY A 343 15.62 -6.50 0.04
C GLY A 343 15.00 -7.65 0.84
N GLU A 344 13.85 -7.41 1.47
CA GLU A 344 13.13 -8.42 2.26
C GLU A 344 12.52 -9.53 1.39
N THR A 345 12.05 -9.21 0.19
CA THR A 345 11.22 -10.14 -0.60
C THR A 345 11.95 -10.78 -1.80
N ARG A 346 12.98 -10.13 -2.35
CA ARG A 346 13.57 -10.49 -3.66
C ARG A 346 15.08 -10.65 -3.67
N GLY A 347 15.76 -10.35 -2.57
CA GLY A 347 17.21 -10.51 -2.45
C GLY A 347 17.98 -9.20 -2.32
N SER A 348 19.28 -9.30 -1.99
CA SER A 348 20.14 -8.19 -1.60
C SER A 348 21.11 -7.70 -2.67
N ASP A 349 20.92 -8.06 -3.96
CA ASP A 349 21.82 -7.68 -5.04
C ASP A 349 21.39 -6.37 -5.71
N LEU A 350 22.30 -5.37 -5.75
CA LEU A 350 22.05 -4.06 -6.35
C LEU A 350 21.67 -4.16 -7.84
N ARG A 351 22.31 -5.05 -8.60
CA ARG A 351 22.06 -5.19 -10.04
C ARG A 351 20.64 -5.71 -10.30
N SER A 352 20.21 -6.66 -9.53
CA SER A 352 18.83 -7.19 -9.57
C SER A 352 17.81 -6.11 -9.20
N PHE A 353 18.09 -5.28 -8.19
CA PHE A 353 17.26 -4.14 -7.83
C PHE A 353 17.16 -3.11 -8.98
N LEU A 354 18.27 -2.73 -9.59
CA LEU A 354 18.29 -1.80 -10.72
C LEU A 354 17.55 -2.35 -11.95
N ALA A 355 17.67 -3.66 -12.21
CA ALA A 355 16.92 -4.33 -13.27
C ALA A 355 15.41 -4.30 -12.98
N TRP A 356 15.02 -4.55 -11.73
CA TRP A 356 13.63 -4.45 -11.29
C TRP A 356 13.10 -3.00 -11.43
N CYS A 357 13.84 -2.00 -10.95
CA CYS A 357 13.46 -0.59 -11.11
C CYS A 357 13.27 -0.20 -12.57
N ARG A 358 14.14 -0.64 -13.47
CA ARG A 358 14.03 -0.37 -14.91
C ARG A 358 12.76 -0.96 -15.52
N LEU A 359 12.37 -2.16 -15.12
CA LEU A 359 11.12 -2.78 -15.57
C LEU A 359 9.88 -2.03 -15.05
N HIS A 360 9.96 -1.48 -13.83
CA HIS A 360 8.84 -0.80 -13.16
C HIS A 360 8.84 0.71 -13.37
N SER A 361 9.90 1.29 -13.93
CA SER A 361 9.93 2.72 -14.31
C SER A 361 9.25 3.01 -15.65
N ALA A 362 8.94 1.99 -16.47
CA ALA A 362 8.18 2.18 -17.68
C ALA A 362 6.76 2.69 -17.37
N ASP A 363 6.29 3.70 -18.09
CA ASP A 363 5.03 4.42 -17.85
C ASP A 363 3.77 3.53 -17.77
N ASP A 364 3.84 2.30 -18.28
CA ASP A 364 2.73 1.34 -18.31
C ASP A 364 2.63 0.47 -17.05
N VAL A 365 3.64 0.45 -16.19
CA VAL A 365 3.60 -0.32 -14.93
C VAL A 365 2.97 0.54 -13.85
N ARG A 366 1.70 0.30 -13.59
CA ARG A 366 0.96 0.94 -12.49
C ARG A 366 1.43 0.33 -11.17
N VAL A 367 2.23 1.05 -10.43
CA VAL A 367 2.39 0.82 -9.00
C VAL A 367 1.22 1.58 -8.35
N ASP A 368 0.22 0.85 -7.88
CA ASP A 368 -0.86 1.43 -7.07
C ASP A 368 -0.27 1.72 -5.67
N GLU A 369 0.52 2.76 -5.57
CA GLU A 369 1.05 3.21 -4.31
C GLU A 369 0.06 4.13 -3.65
N VAL A 370 -0.61 3.62 -2.65
CA VAL A 370 -1.36 4.43 -1.70
C VAL A 370 -0.32 5.15 -0.84
N VAL A 371 0.04 6.36 -1.22
CA VAL A 371 0.78 7.26 -0.33
C VAL A 371 -0.15 7.55 0.84
N PRO A 372 0.17 7.13 2.08
CA PRO A 372 -0.67 7.42 3.22
C PRO A 372 -0.86 8.93 3.33
N PRO A 373 -2.10 9.45 3.38
CA PRO A 373 -2.32 10.87 3.59
C PRO A 373 -1.74 11.26 4.96
N GLU A 374 -0.96 12.34 5.00
CA GLU A 374 -0.61 12.95 6.28
C GLU A 374 -1.89 13.53 6.89
N PRO A 375 -2.27 13.14 8.11
CA PRO A 375 -3.55 13.54 8.70
C PRO A 375 -3.74 15.07 8.82
N ASP A 376 -2.65 15.81 8.92
CA ASP A 376 -2.64 17.25 9.19
C ASP A 376 -2.36 18.13 7.95
N ASP A 377 -2.35 17.55 6.75
CA ASP A 377 -2.04 18.29 5.53
C ASP A 377 -3.25 19.08 5.02
N ASN A 378 -3.28 20.40 5.34
CA ASN A 378 -4.31 21.31 4.84
C ASN A 378 -4.03 21.73 3.39
N ALA A 379 -4.21 20.80 2.45
CA ALA A 379 -3.91 20.97 1.03
C ALA A 379 -5.03 20.42 0.13
N VAL A 380 -5.25 21.07 -1.02
CA VAL A 380 -6.16 20.59 -2.07
C VAL A 380 -5.64 19.26 -2.63
N ARG A 381 -6.53 18.28 -2.77
CA ARG A 381 -6.18 16.94 -3.25
C ARG A 381 -6.41 16.83 -4.75
N ILE A 382 -5.42 16.36 -5.50
CA ILE A 382 -5.54 16.08 -6.94
C ILE A 382 -5.50 14.57 -7.14
N LEU A 383 -6.64 13.97 -7.56
CA LEU A 383 -6.80 12.53 -7.71
C LEU A 383 -7.31 12.17 -9.11
N THR A 384 -7.16 10.90 -9.49
CA THR A 384 -7.90 10.39 -10.66
C THR A 384 -9.36 10.09 -10.26
N MET A 385 -10.29 10.20 -11.22
CA MET A 385 -11.69 9.81 -11.00
C MET A 385 -11.83 8.35 -10.56
N HIS A 386 -10.97 7.45 -11.06
CA HIS A 386 -10.91 6.05 -10.61
C HIS A 386 -10.41 5.93 -9.16
N GLY A 387 -9.36 6.68 -8.80
CA GLY A 387 -8.81 6.70 -7.44
C GLY A 387 -9.74 7.34 -6.40
N ALA A 388 -10.73 8.11 -6.86
CA ALA A 388 -11.75 8.71 -6.01
C ALA A 388 -12.93 7.75 -5.71
N LYS A 389 -13.00 6.59 -6.34
CA LYS A 389 -14.04 5.60 -6.04
C LYS A 389 -13.96 5.16 -4.58
N GLY A 390 -15.11 5.06 -3.91
CA GLY A 390 -15.17 4.77 -2.48
C GLY A 390 -14.91 5.97 -1.55
N LEU A 391 -14.33 7.07 -2.07
CA LEU A 391 -14.10 8.30 -1.32
C LEU A 391 -15.26 9.28 -1.47
N GLU A 392 -15.26 10.33 -0.62
CA GLU A 392 -16.18 11.45 -0.70
C GLU A 392 -15.48 12.74 -0.25
N PHE A 393 -15.90 13.87 -0.81
CA PHE A 393 -15.27 15.17 -0.58
C PHE A 393 -16.32 16.25 -0.38
N PRO A 394 -16.13 17.15 0.58
CA PRO A 394 -17.02 18.29 0.77
C PRO A 394 -17.17 19.13 -0.51
N ILE A 395 -16.06 19.46 -1.16
CA ILE A 395 -16.02 20.17 -2.44
C ILE A 395 -15.30 19.31 -3.49
N CYS A 396 -15.99 18.98 -4.56
CA CYS A 396 -15.47 18.15 -5.63
C CYS A 396 -15.41 18.94 -6.94
N VAL A 397 -14.22 19.01 -7.55
CA VAL A 397 -13.98 19.70 -8.83
C VAL A 397 -13.66 18.66 -9.90
N LEU A 398 -14.49 18.54 -10.92
CA LEU A 398 -14.22 17.72 -12.10
C LEU A 398 -13.44 18.53 -13.14
N ALA A 399 -12.16 18.24 -13.31
CA ALA A 399 -11.25 19.00 -14.16
C ALA A 399 -10.93 18.27 -15.49
N ASP A 400 -10.41 19.04 -16.45
CA ASP A 400 -9.96 18.57 -17.77
C ASP A 400 -11.03 17.79 -18.58
N LEU A 401 -12.28 18.17 -18.40
CA LEU A 401 -13.41 17.54 -19.10
C LEU A 401 -13.43 17.83 -20.61
N GLY A 402 -12.78 18.92 -21.06
CA GLY A 402 -12.68 19.34 -22.46
C GLY A 402 -11.60 18.65 -23.28
N SER A 403 -10.74 17.89 -22.67
CA SER A 403 -9.68 17.15 -23.38
C SER A 403 -10.26 16.05 -24.27
N LYS A 404 -9.74 16.00 -25.51
CA LYS A 404 -10.09 14.92 -26.44
C LYS A 404 -9.53 13.59 -25.93
N ARG A 405 -10.35 12.56 -26.07
CA ARG A 405 -9.91 11.21 -25.76
C ARG A 405 -8.89 10.75 -26.80
N MET A 406 -7.74 10.27 -26.35
CA MET A 406 -6.92 9.39 -27.16
C MET A 406 -7.53 7.98 -27.09
N SER A 407 -8.23 7.57 -28.15
CA SER A 407 -8.68 6.19 -28.26
C SER A 407 -7.45 5.32 -28.51
N GLY A 408 -6.88 4.75 -27.46
CA GLY A 408 -6.03 3.59 -27.59
C GLY A 408 -6.94 2.44 -28.00
N ALA A 409 -6.92 2.05 -29.27
CA ALA A 409 -7.54 0.79 -29.64
C ALA A 409 -6.83 -0.29 -28.82
N MET A 410 -7.59 -1.08 -28.02
CA MET A 410 -7.01 -2.26 -27.39
C MET A 410 -6.37 -3.11 -28.48
N SER A 411 -5.07 -3.32 -28.38
CA SER A 411 -4.32 -4.08 -29.39
C SER A 411 -4.68 -5.56 -29.40
N VAL A 412 -5.16 -6.09 -28.27
CA VAL A 412 -5.60 -7.48 -28.10
C VAL A 412 -6.89 -7.53 -27.29
N HIS A 413 -7.85 -8.31 -27.76
CA HIS A 413 -9.14 -8.51 -27.10
C HIS A 413 -9.58 -9.97 -27.27
N PHE A 414 -10.30 -10.51 -26.27
CA PHE A 414 -10.85 -11.86 -26.26
C PHE A 414 -12.37 -11.77 -26.34
N PRO A 415 -12.99 -11.98 -27.53
CA PRO A 415 -14.44 -11.98 -27.68
C PRO A 415 -15.10 -13.11 -26.89
N GLU A 416 -16.36 -12.91 -26.46
CA GLU A 416 -17.16 -13.93 -25.76
C GLU A 416 -17.37 -15.19 -26.62
N GLU A 417 -17.47 -15.02 -27.93
CA GLU A 417 -17.61 -16.14 -28.87
C GLU A 417 -16.31 -16.94 -29.07
N GLY A 418 -15.26 -16.57 -28.39
CA GLY A 418 -13.96 -17.20 -28.44
C GLY A 418 -13.01 -16.63 -29.50
N GLY A 419 -11.77 -17.05 -29.44
CA GLY A 419 -10.69 -16.57 -30.31
C GLY A 419 -9.97 -15.35 -29.78
N ILE A 420 -9.11 -14.75 -30.62
CA ILE A 420 -8.30 -13.57 -30.28
C ILE A 420 -8.51 -12.49 -31.34
N ALA A 421 -8.97 -11.35 -30.94
CA ALA A 421 -9.07 -10.14 -31.76
C ALA A 421 -7.79 -9.31 -31.57
N VAL A 422 -7.03 -9.09 -32.65
CA VAL A 422 -5.73 -8.39 -32.61
C VAL A 422 -5.68 -7.26 -33.62
N ALA A 423 -5.20 -6.09 -33.16
CA ALA A 423 -4.83 -4.98 -34.03
C ALA A 423 -3.40 -4.51 -33.69
N LEU A 424 -2.50 -4.61 -34.64
CA LEU A 424 -1.15 -4.05 -34.52
C LEU A 424 -1.12 -2.56 -34.85
N THR A 425 -1.99 -2.13 -35.77
CA THR A 425 -2.22 -0.73 -36.12
C THR A 425 -3.68 -0.55 -36.52
N LYS A 426 -4.16 0.71 -36.68
CA LYS A 426 -5.50 1.00 -37.20
C LYS A 426 -5.80 0.33 -38.56
N LYS A 427 -4.75 0.00 -39.34
CA LYS A 427 -4.90 -0.63 -40.68
C LYS A 427 -4.60 -2.12 -40.67
N LEU A 428 -3.87 -2.62 -39.67
CA LEU A 428 -3.46 -4.00 -39.57
C LEU A 428 -4.14 -4.66 -38.37
N ALA A 429 -5.32 -5.21 -38.63
CA ALA A 429 -6.14 -5.91 -37.64
C ALA A 429 -6.72 -7.19 -38.28
N ASN A 430 -6.91 -8.23 -37.45
CA ASN A 430 -7.56 -9.46 -37.90
C ASN A 430 -9.09 -9.25 -38.06
N ALA A 431 -9.78 -10.25 -38.66
CA ALA A 431 -11.21 -10.16 -38.89
C ALA A 431 -12.01 -10.02 -37.59
N ALA A 432 -11.66 -10.79 -36.57
CA ALA A 432 -12.30 -10.70 -35.25
C ALA A 432 -12.24 -9.29 -34.66
N HIS A 433 -11.08 -8.63 -34.70
CA HIS A 433 -10.94 -7.26 -34.18
C HIS A 433 -11.83 -6.26 -34.97
N ARG A 434 -11.90 -6.39 -36.29
CA ARG A 434 -12.77 -5.50 -37.11
C ARG A 434 -14.24 -5.70 -36.79
N THR A 435 -14.67 -6.92 -36.54
CA THR A 435 -16.08 -7.22 -36.21
C THR A 435 -16.47 -6.66 -34.83
N HIS A 436 -15.56 -6.70 -33.85
CA HIS A 436 -15.85 -6.28 -32.50
C HIS A 436 -15.43 -4.84 -32.15
N ALA A 437 -14.79 -4.11 -33.09
CA ALA A 437 -14.29 -2.76 -32.85
C ALA A 437 -15.37 -1.77 -32.39
N ASP A 438 -16.55 -1.81 -33.03
CA ASP A 438 -17.69 -0.93 -32.71
C ASP A 438 -18.28 -1.30 -31.33
N ALA A 439 -18.35 -2.58 -30.99
CA ALA A 439 -18.82 -3.04 -29.67
C ALA A 439 -17.88 -2.60 -28.53
N LEU A 440 -16.57 -2.62 -28.80
CA LEU A 440 -15.56 -2.14 -27.84
C LEU A 440 -15.67 -0.62 -27.62
N LEU A 441 -15.86 0.15 -28.70
CA LEU A 441 -16.06 1.60 -28.61
C LEU A 441 -17.35 1.95 -27.86
N ASP A 442 -18.42 1.18 -28.07
CA ASP A 442 -19.69 1.35 -27.35
C ASP A 442 -19.53 1.03 -25.85
N ALA A 443 -18.89 -0.10 -25.50
CA ALA A 443 -18.64 -0.50 -24.12
C ALA A 443 -17.82 0.57 -23.37
N ASP A 444 -16.75 1.07 -23.99
CA ASP A 444 -15.91 2.11 -23.45
C ASP A 444 -16.63 3.47 -23.33
N HIS A 445 -17.57 3.80 -24.24
CA HIS A 445 -18.43 4.97 -24.09
C HIS A 445 -19.36 4.83 -22.87
N LEU A 446 -19.99 3.68 -22.68
CA LEU A 446 -20.86 3.42 -21.54
C LEU A 446 -20.09 3.46 -20.20
N GLU A 447 -18.91 2.87 -20.14
CA GLU A 447 -18.03 2.95 -18.96
C GLU A 447 -17.63 4.39 -18.65
N ARG A 448 -17.35 5.18 -19.68
CA ARG A 448 -17.07 6.62 -19.55
C ARG A 448 -18.21 7.39 -18.90
N LEU A 449 -19.48 7.11 -19.28
CA LEU A 449 -20.65 7.74 -18.66
C LEU A 449 -20.76 7.37 -17.17
N ARG A 450 -20.53 6.11 -16.84
CA ARG A 450 -20.50 5.65 -15.46
C ARG A 450 -19.36 6.29 -14.66
N LEU A 451 -18.18 6.46 -15.26
CA LEU A 451 -17.06 7.16 -14.62
C LEU A 451 -17.40 8.62 -14.29
N LEU A 452 -18.10 9.32 -15.17
CA LEU A 452 -18.57 10.68 -14.88
C LEU A 452 -19.62 10.70 -13.76
N TYR A 453 -20.51 9.72 -13.72
CA TYR A 453 -21.49 9.53 -12.64
C TYR A 453 -20.78 9.30 -11.29
N VAL A 454 -19.83 8.37 -11.25
CA VAL A 454 -19.01 8.10 -10.06
C VAL A 454 -18.33 9.38 -9.59
N ALA A 455 -17.68 10.12 -10.49
CA ALA A 455 -16.97 11.34 -10.14
C ALA A 455 -17.91 12.42 -9.59
N ALA A 456 -19.07 12.64 -10.22
CA ALA A 456 -20.05 13.64 -9.76
C ALA A 456 -20.66 13.27 -8.40
N THR A 457 -20.88 11.98 -8.13
CA THR A 457 -21.41 11.49 -6.84
C THR A 457 -20.39 11.46 -5.71
N ARG A 458 -19.14 11.91 -5.94
CA ARG A 458 -18.14 12.09 -4.86
C ARG A 458 -18.36 13.39 -4.07
N ALA A 459 -19.10 14.36 -4.63
CA ALA A 459 -19.39 15.64 -4.00
C ALA A 459 -20.40 15.47 -2.85
N ARG A 460 -20.11 16.12 -1.71
CA ARG A 460 -21.01 16.19 -0.56
C ARG A 460 -21.82 17.48 -0.55
N ASP A 461 -21.12 18.61 -0.59
CA ASP A 461 -21.69 19.95 -0.35
C ASP A 461 -21.60 20.87 -1.59
N HIS A 462 -20.55 20.76 -2.41
CA HIS A 462 -20.39 21.53 -3.64
C HIS A 462 -19.79 20.65 -4.76
N LEU A 463 -20.37 20.76 -5.97
CA LEU A 463 -19.91 20.12 -7.21
C LEU A 463 -19.52 21.17 -8.24
N ILE A 464 -18.30 21.12 -8.74
CA ILE A 464 -17.76 22.07 -9.70
C ILE A 464 -17.32 21.31 -10.96
N LEU A 465 -17.75 21.75 -12.13
CA LEU A 465 -17.44 21.12 -13.41
C LEU A 465 -16.71 22.10 -14.34
N ALA A 466 -15.45 21.79 -14.69
CA ALA A 466 -14.66 22.58 -15.62
C ALA A 466 -14.97 22.17 -17.06
N LEU A 467 -15.92 22.84 -17.72
CA LEU A 467 -16.48 22.51 -19.03
C LEU A 467 -15.80 23.23 -20.20
N ARG A 468 -14.65 23.91 -19.97
CA ARG A 468 -13.92 24.60 -21.03
C ARG A 468 -13.52 23.60 -22.12
N ARG A 469 -13.83 23.95 -23.37
CA ARG A 469 -13.58 23.11 -24.54
C ARG A 469 -13.44 23.94 -25.80
N SER A 470 -12.67 23.46 -26.78
CA SER A 470 -12.67 24.08 -28.11
C SER A 470 -13.90 23.67 -28.87
N THR A 471 -14.48 24.61 -29.60
CA THR A 471 -15.57 24.29 -30.56
C THR A 471 -15.02 23.32 -31.61
N PRO A 472 -15.68 22.19 -31.86
CA PRO A 472 -15.23 21.25 -32.88
C PRO A 472 -15.29 21.89 -34.29
N ALA A 473 -14.26 21.61 -35.08
CA ALA A 473 -14.20 22.14 -36.47
C ALA A 473 -15.27 21.53 -37.41
N ARG A 474 -15.88 20.43 -36.98
CA ARG A 474 -16.98 19.72 -37.64
C ARG A 474 -17.89 19.10 -36.61
N GLU A 475 -19.16 18.89 -36.90
CA GLU A 475 -20.01 18.07 -36.07
C GLU A 475 -19.34 16.68 -35.86
N PRO A 476 -19.25 16.19 -34.61
CA PRO A 476 -18.68 14.90 -34.38
C PRO A 476 -19.52 13.80 -35.03
N ASP A 477 -18.90 13.01 -35.87
CA ASP A 477 -19.51 11.91 -36.58
C ASP A 477 -19.57 10.60 -35.78
N HIS A 478 -18.97 10.61 -34.60
CA HIS A 478 -18.93 9.44 -33.72
C HIS A 478 -18.85 9.85 -32.25
N THR A 479 -19.54 9.11 -31.36
CA THR A 479 -19.56 9.33 -29.89
C THR A 479 -18.17 9.33 -29.25
N ALA A 480 -17.20 8.61 -29.85
CA ALA A 480 -15.82 8.57 -29.39
C ALA A 480 -15.06 9.91 -29.54
N THR A 481 -15.54 10.82 -30.42
CA THR A 481 -14.89 12.13 -30.65
C THR A 481 -15.41 13.24 -29.74
N VAL A 482 -16.58 13.03 -29.11
CA VAL A 482 -17.23 14.00 -28.23
C VAL A 482 -16.46 14.07 -26.88
N THR A 483 -16.18 15.27 -26.37
CA THR A 483 -15.51 15.47 -25.07
C THR A 483 -16.48 15.25 -23.90
N ASN A 484 -15.95 15.00 -22.67
CA ASN A 484 -16.79 14.93 -21.46
C ASN A 484 -17.51 16.24 -21.19
N ALA A 485 -16.85 17.37 -21.47
CA ALA A 485 -17.46 18.69 -21.34
C ALA A 485 -18.65 18.88 -22.27
N GLU A 486 -18.57 18.40 -23.52
CA GLU A 486 -19.69 18.45 -24.46
C GLU A 486 -20.86 17.58 -24.00
N ILE A 487 -20.59 16.34 -23.52
CA ILE A 487 -21.60 15.43 -23.00
C ILE A 487 -22.37 16.10 -21.85
N LEU A 488 -21.65 16.57 -20.82
CA LEU A 488 -22.23 17.15 -19.62
C LEU A 488 -22.94 18.50 -19.92
N ALA A 489 -22.33 19.36 -20.74
CA ALA A 489 -22.94 20.62 -21.13
C ALA A 489 -24.25 20.42 -21.92
N THR A 490 -24.32 19.43 -22.81
CA THR A 490 -25.54 19.11 -23.57
C THR A 490 -26.61 18.53 -22.63
N ALA A 491 -26.24 17.61 -21.73
CA ALA A 491 -27.20 16.99 -20.84
C ALA A 491 -27.75 17.93 -19.76
N SER A 492 -27.00 19.01 -19.41
CA SER A 492 -27.41 20.00 -18.41
C SER A 492 -27.98 21.31 -18.99
N ALA A 493 -28.08 21.43 -20.33
CA ALA A 493 -28.35 22.70 -20.98
C ALA A 493 -29.70 23.38 -20.62
N ASP A 494 -30.71 22.59 -20.28
CA ASP A 494 -32.03 23.03 -19.86
C ASP A 494 -32.32 22.90 -18.36
N LEU A 495 -31.30 22.57 -17.56
CA LEU A 495 -31.40 22.57 -16.11
C LEU A 495 -31.10 23.97 -15.59
N ASP A 496 -31.85 24.40 -14.58
CA ASP A 496 -31.76 25.72 -13.92
C ASP A 496 -31.14 25.66 -12.51
N ASN A 497 -30.74 24.45 -12.08
CA ASN A 497 -30.22 24.19 -10.73
C ASN A 497 -28.69 24.22 -10.67
N HIS A 498 -28.03 25.04 -11.50
CA HIS A 498 -26.59 25.27 -11.46
C HIS A 498 -26.24 26.74 -11.71
N LEU A 499 -25.07 27.16 -11.26
CA LEU A 499 -24.51 28.50 -11.50
C LEU A 499 -23.42 28.43 -12.57
N ALA A 500 -23.61 29.15 -13.68
CA ALA A 500 -22.52 29.40 -14.61
C ALA A 500 -21.62 30.50 -14.05
N LEU A 501 -20.34 30.21 -13.81
CA LEU A 501 -19.38 31.13 -13.21
C LEU A 501 -18.22 31.39 -14.18
N GLU A 502 -17.91 32.69 -14.35
CA GLU A 502 -16.62 33.12 -14.94
C GLU A 502 -15.65 33.39 -13.77
N PRO A 503 -14.73 32.48 -13.48
CA PRO A 503 -13.91 32.58 -12.30
C PRO A 503 -12.79 33.60 -12.45
N VAL A 504 -12.51 34.31 -11.36
CA VAL A 504 -11.39 35.26 -11.25
C VAL A 504 -10.57 34.88 -10.02
N VAL A 505 -9.25 34.79 -10.18
CA VAL A 505 -8.34 34.54 -9.04
C VAL A 505 -8.50 35.62 -8.00
N ARG A 506 -8.85 35.24 -6.78
CA ARG A 506 -9.01 36.15 -5.65
C ARG A 506 -7.81 36.06 -4.71
N PRO A 507 -7.39 37.19 -4.10
CA PRO A 507 -6.39 37.15 -3.05
C PRO A 507 -6.87 36.24 -1.92
N LEU A 508 -6.06 35.30 -1.53
CA LEU A 508 -6.38 34.42 -0.41
C LEU A 508 -6.08 35.10 0.91
N PRO A 509 -6.91 34.90 1.95
CA PRO A 509 -6.50 35.20 3.31
C PRO A 509 -5.30 34.31 3.66
N PRO A 510 -4.48 34.67 4.67
CA PRO A 510 -3.43 33.80 5.15
C PRO A 510 -4.02 32.41 5.49
N LEU A 511 -3.70 31.39 4.70
CA LEU A 511 -4.22 30.02 4.88
C LEU A 511 -3.62 29.33 6.10
N PHE A 512 -2.47 29.83 6.52
CA PHE A 512 -1.79 29.41 7.75
C PHE A 512 -1.52 30.64 8.61
N PRO A 513 -1.64 30.52 9.94
CA PRO A 513 -1.12 31.56 10.80
C PRO A 513 0.36 31.78 10.47
N PRO A 514 0.88 33.03 10.48
CA PRO A 514 2.29 33.25 10.27
C PRO A 514 3.04 32.39 11.30
N ASP A 515 3.96 31.57 10.80
CA ASP A 515 4.82 30.80 11.68
C ASP A 515 5.75 31.78 12.40
N THR A 516 5.39 32.09 13.64
CA THR A 516 6.15 32.98 14.52
C THR A 516 7.17 32.19 15.35
N THR A 517 7.24 30.88 15.17
CA THR A 517 8.23 30.06 15.87
C THR A 517 9.62 30.50 15.43
N PRO A 518 10.47 30.98 16.33
CA PRO A 518 11.83 31.34 15.98
C PRO A 518 12.52 30.10 15.40
N ILE A 519 13.14 30.23 14.24
CA ILE A 519 14.00 29.17 13.73
C ILE A 519 15.17 29.05 14.72
N PRO A 520 15.37 27.89 15.38
CA PRO A 520 16.49 27.71 16.30
C PRO A 520 17.81 27.88 15.54
N ASP A 521 18.83 28.38 16.21
CA ASP A 521 20.19 28.35 15.64
C ASP A 521 20.66 26.90 15.41
N GLU A 522 21.63 26.72 14.53
CA GLU A 522 22.11 25.41 14.12
C GLU A 522 22.56 24.52 15.32
N SER A 523 23.19 25.14 16.33
CA SER A 523 23.67 24.40 17.49
C SER A 523 22.55 23.91 18.39
N THR A 524 21.53 24.74 18.57
CA THR A 524 20.30 24.39 19.32
C THR A 524 19.55 23.28 18.58
N TRP A 525 19.33 23.44 17.27
CA TRP A 525 18.69 22.41 16.46
C TRP A 525 19.46 21.08 16.47
N ALA A 526 20.79 21.11 16.30
CA ALA A 526 21.62 19.90 16.34
C ALA A 526 21.53 19.20 17.72
N THR A 527 21.46 19.97 18.80
CA THR A 527 21.32 19.41 20.16
C THR A 527 19.94 18.78 20.36
N GLU A 528 18.88 19.43 19.91
CA GLU A 528 17.51 18.89 19.96
C GLU A 528 17.37 17.65 19.09
N MET A 529 17.96 17.62 17.89
CA MET A 529 17.98 16.46 17.00
C MET A 529 18.76 15.28 17.61
N ALA A 530 19.90 15.54 18.27
CA ALA A 530 20.64 14.50 18.98
C ALA A 530 19.81 13.93 20.13
N ALA A 531 19.17 14.79 20.92
CA ALA A 531 18.27 14.36 21.99
C ALA A 531 17.07 13.56 21.46
N ALA A 532 16.44 14.00 20.36
CA ALA A 532 15.34 13.29 19.71
C ALA A 532 15.77 11.92 19.17
N ARG A 533 16.98 11.81 18.59
CA ARG A 533 17.54 10.53 18.15
C ARG A 533 17.73 9.58 19.33
N THR A 534 18.34 10.05 20.41
CA THR A 534 18.54 9.24 21.64
C THR A 534 17.20 8.83 22.24
N SER A 535 16.20 9.71 22.28
CA SER A 535 14.86 9.35 22.76
C SER A 535 14.10 8.43 21.82
N GLY A 536 14.42 8.43 20.53
CA GLY A 536 13.87 7.58 19.50
C GLY A 536 14.62 6.26 19.31
N GLU A 537 15.73 6.03 20.02
CA GLU A 537 16.41 4.73 20.08
C GLU A 537 15.40 3.70 20.58
N ARG A 538 15.10 2.73 19.71
CA ARG A 538 14.16 1.66 20.05
C ARG A 538 14.70 0.89 21.23
N ARG A 539 13.81 0.47 22.12
CA ARG A 539 14.14 -0.49 23.17
C ARG A 539 14.86 -1.67 22.52
N HIS A 540 15.98 -2.06 23.12
CA HIS A 540 16.69 -3.25 22.67
C HIS A 540 15.78 -4.46 22.88
N THR A 541 15.50 -5.22 21.81
CA THR A 541 14.64 -6.41 21.89
C THR A 541 15.51 -7.63 22.08
N VAL A 542 15.24 -8.41 23.12
CA VAL A 542 15.89 -9.69 23.40
C VAL A 542 14.90 -10.80 23.17
N ALA A 543 15.18 -11.66 22.18
CA ALA A 543 14.38 -12.86 21.96
C ALA A 543 14.72 -13.91 23.05
N ALA A 544 13.70 -14.55 23.61
CA ALA A 544 13.89 -15.61 24.61
C ALA A 544 14.79 -16.74 24.10
N THR A 545 14.74 -17.04 22.81
CA THR A 545 15.59 -18.06 22.15
C THR A 545 17.06 -17.68 22.12
N SER A 546 17.42 -16.39 22.09
CA SER A 546 18.82 -15.95 22.09
C SER A 546 19.52 -16.24 23.42
N LEU A 547 18.77 -16.33 24.52
CA LEU A 547 19.30 -16.63 25.86
C LEU A 547 19.74 -18.10 26.01
N ALA A 548 19.33 -18.98 25.09
CA ALA A 548 19.83 -20.37 25.03
C ALA A 548 21.22 -20.48 24.36
N ALA A 549 21.56 -19.51 23.49
CA ALA A 549 22.78 -19.56 22.67
C ALA A 549 24.07 -19.17 23.40
N ASP A 550 23.98 -18.44 24.53
CA ASP A 550 25.14 -17.97 25.31
C ASP A 550 25.95 -19.10 25.99
N ALA A 551 25.51 -20.36 25.90
CA ALA A 551 26.19 -21.52 26.43
C ALA A 551 27.02 -22.28 25.37
N ALA A 552 27.07 -21.87 24.13
CA ALA A 552 27.88 -22.47 23.06
C ALA A 552 29.02 -21.53 22.64
N GLU A 553 30.23 -22.08 22.39
CA GLU A 553 31.39 -21.32 21.92
C GLU A 553 31.09 -20.56 20.60
N PRO A 554 31.69 -19.38 20.38
CA PRO A 554 31.37 -18.54 19.22
C PRO A 554 31.82 -19.21 17.91
N ASP A 555 30.87 -19.59 17.07
CA ASP A 555 31.14 -19.92 15.66
C ASP A 555 31.30 -18.59 14.91
N THR A 556 32.52 -18.38 14.41
CA THR A 556 32.90 -17.19 13.66
C THR A 556 32.27 -17.22 12.27
N GLY A 557 31.24 -16.40 12.03
CA GLY A 557 30.83 -16.07 10.68
C GLY A 557 29.36 -15.75 10.45
N GLY A 558 29.04 -14.48 10.29
CA GLY A 558 27.94 -14.01 9.46
C GLY A 558 26.78 -13.35 10.19
N GLU A 559 26.84 -12.03 10.35
CA GLU A 559 25.70 -11.15 10.60
C GLU A 559 24.68 -11.26 9.48
N GLY A 560 23.43 -11.55 9.82
CA GLY A 560 22.29 -11.56 8.95
C GLY A 560 21.03 -11.40 9.78
N THR A 561 20.52 -10.16 9.84
CA THR A 561 19.21 -9.82 10.39
C THR A 561 18.12 -10.44 9.52
N GLY A 562 17.51 -11.48 9.96
CA GLY A 562 16.35 -12.15 9.40
C GLY A 562 16.05 -13.36 10.26
N HIS A 563 14.81 -13.53 10.66
CA HIS A 563 14.34 -14.68 11.42
C HIS A 563 14.82 -16.00 10.77
N ARG A 564 16.01 -16.45 11.14
CA ARG A 564 16.51 -17.78 10.80
C ARG A 564 16.60 -18.56 12.09
N TRP A 565 15.80 -19.59 12.15
CA TRP A 565 15.96 -20.65 13.11
C TRP A 565 17.38 -21.24 12.97
N HIS A 566 18.25 -21.00 13.96
CA HIS A 566 19.51 -21.70 14.11
C HIS A 566 19.30 -22.86 15.08
N GLY A 567 18.76 -23.99 14.54
CA GLY A 567 18.80 -25.26 15.23
C GLY A 567 20.10 -25.99 14.89
N GLU A 568 20.82 -26.47 15.90
CA GLU A 568 21.99 -27.33 15.72
C GLU A 568 21.64 -28.57 14.88
N ALA A 569 22.60 -29.04 14.08
CA ALA A 569 22.52 -30.27 13.32
C ALA A 569 22.43 -31.48 14.27
N GLY A 570 21.23 -31.74 14.77
CA GLY A 570 20.89 -33.00 15.43
C GLY A 570 20.61 -34.11 14.40
N ARG A 571 20.32 -35.32 14.91
CA ARG A 571 20.03 -36.53 14.07
C ARG A 571 18.93 -36.29 13.01
N HIS A 572 18.07 -35.28 13.22
CA HIS A 572 16.89 -34.98 12.40
C HIS A 572 16.95 -33.63 11.64
N GLY A 573 17.92 -32.78 11.87
CA GLY A 573 18.09 -31.49 11.18
C GLY A 573 17.00 -30.44 11.43
N PRO A 574 17.23 -29.17 11.06
CA PRO A 574 16.31 -28.05 11.34
C PRO A 574 14.95 -28.14 10.62
N ALA A 575 14.88 -28.76 9.44
CA ALA A 575 13.65 -28.87 8.65
C ALA A 575 12.62 -29.80 9.30
N ILE A 576 13.07 -30.92 9.88
CA ILE A 576 12.18 -31.83 10.63
C ILE A 576 11.64 -31.11 11.89
N GLY A 577 12.47 -30.32 12.57
CA GLY A 577 12.02 -29.49 13.70
C GLY A 577 10.87 -28.57 13.31
N ARG A 578 11.01 -27.81 12.21
CA ARG A 578 9.95 -26.92 11.71
C ARG A 578 8.67 -27.69 11.35
N ALA A 579 8.79 -28.83 10.68
CA ALA A 579 7.65 -29.67 10.33
C ALA A 579 6.88 -30.16 11.57
N VAL A 580 7.60 -30.56 12.65
CA VAL A 580 6.96 -31.01 13.90
C VAL A 580 6.24 -29.86 14.59
N HIS A 581 6.86 -28.67 14.74
CA HIS A 581 6.23 -27.50 15.32
C HIS A 581 5.01 -27.07 14.52
N GLN A 582 5.12 -26.97 13.18
CA GLN A 582 4.01 -26.63 12.28
C GLN A 582 2.83 -27.62 12.42
N ALA A 583 3.11 -28.92 12.52
CA ALA A 583 2.06 -29.91 12.73
C ALA A 583 1.37 -29.72 14.09
N LEU A 584 2.14 -29.55 15.18
CA LEU A 584 1.60 -29.40 16.54
C LEU A 584 0.88 -28.08 16.77
N GLU A 585 1.19 -27.04 15.99
CA GLU A 585 0.46 -25.78 15.97
C GLU A 585 -1.00 -25.96 15.55
N VAL A 586 -1.28 -26.78 14.54
CA VAL A 586 -2.60 -26.91 13.93
C VAL A 586 -3.38 -28.14 14.39
N THR A 587 -2.68 -29.21 14.79
CA THR A 587 -3.28 -30.50 15.18
C THR A 587 -4.23 -30.37 16.39
N ASP A 588 -5.38 -31.05 16.35
CA ASP A 588 -6.19 -31.26 17.56
C ASP A 588 -5.38 -32.06 18.60
N LEU A 589 -5.09 -31.45 19.75
CA LEU A 589 -4.31 -32.08 20.82
C LEU A 589 -4.96 -33.36 21.40
N GLY A 590 -6.24 -33.57 21.16
CA GLY A 590 -6.98 -34.80 21.49
C GLY A 590 -7.02 -35.84 20.36
N GLY A 591 -6.51 -35.48 19.18
CA GLY A 591 -6.48 -36.32 17.98
C GLY A 591 -5.22 -37.19 17.83
N ASP A 592 -5.01 -37.77 16.65
CA ASP A 592 -3.82 -38.55 16.32
C ASP A 592 -2.73 -37.76 15.60
N GLY A 593 -3.07 -36.60 15.03
CA GLY A 593 -2.15 -35.67 14.34
C GLY A 593 -1.56 -36.17 13.03
N ALA A 594 -1.91 -37.35 12.56
CA ALA A 594 -1.24 -37.97 11.42
C ALA A 594 -1.42 -37.22 10.09
N ALA A 595 -2.59 -36.62 9.87
CA ALA A 595 -2.85 -35.86 8.64
C ALA A 595 -2.05 -34.55 8.62
N ASP A 596 -2.00 -33.85 9.73
CA ASP A 596 -1.28 -32.56 9.87
C ASP A 596 0.23 -32.78 9.79
N ALA A 597 0.73 -33.87 10.42
CA ALA A 597 2.13 -34.29 10.35
C ALA A 597 2.58 -34.54 8.90
N ARG A 598 1.77 -35.25 8.11
CA ARG A 598 2.04 -35.49 6.67
C ARG A 598 2.05 -34.19 5.87
N ALA A 599 1.10 -33.31 6.13
CA ALA A 599 1.01 -32.03 5.43
C ALA A 599 2.24 -31.16 5.75
N ALA A 600 2.64 -31.08 7.00
CA ALA A 600 3.82 -30.35 7.43
C ALA A 600 5.13 -30.95 6.89
N ALA A 601 5.27 -32.29 6.90
CA ALA A 601 6.40 -32.98 6.32
C ALA A 601 6.54 -32.71 4.82
N ALA A 602 5.42 -32.69 4.10
CA ALA A 602 5.40 -32.37 2.67
C ALA A 602 5.79 -30.91 2.38
N SER A 603 5.43 -29.97 3.25
CA SER A 603 5.79 -28.54 3.09
C SER A 603 7.28 -28.28 3.30
N GLU A 604 7.94 -29.04 4.16
CA GLU A 604 9.37 -28.91 4.49
C GLU A 604 10.26 -29.91 3.74
N ASP A 605 9.68 -30.74 2.86
CA ASP A 605 10.37 -31.79 2.08
C ASP A 605 11.20 -32.75 2.97
N VAL A 606 10.57 -33.24 4.05
CA VAL A 606 11.20 -34.15 5.01
C VAL A 606 10.46 -35.49 5.14
N ASP A 607 11.07 -36.46 5.84
CA ASP A 607 10.50 -37.77 6.06
C ASP A 607 9.19 -37.72 6.89
N SER A 608 8.10 -38.04 6.24
CA SER A 608 6.75 -38.06 6.81
C SER A 608 6.61 -39.02 7.99
N ASP A 609 7.21 -40.21 7.91
CA ASP A 609 7.10 -41.24 8.96
C ASP A 609 7.80 -40.77 10.25
N ALA A 610 8.92 -40.05 10.10
CA ALA A 610 9.63 -39.48 11.22
C ALA A 610 8.81 -38.34 11.90
N VAL A 611 8.21 -37.44 11.11
CA VAL A 611 7.38 -36.37 11.64
C VAL A 611 6.11 -36.90 12.32
N GLU A 612 5.43 -37.87 11.70
CA GLU A 612 4.26 -38.55 12.29
C GLU A 612 4.60 -39.22 13.64
N ALA A 613 5.73 -39.89 13.72
CA ALA A 613 6.17 -40.54 14.96
C ALA A 613 6.43 -39.53 16.06
N MET A 614 7.09 -38.38 15.77
CA MET A 614 7.39 -37.34 16.74
C MET A 614 6.13 -36.61 17.21
N VAL A 615 5.21 -36.28 16.30
CA VAL A 615 3.92 -35.64 16.61
C VAL A 615 3.08 -36.58 17.50
N ALA A 616 2.94 -37.86 17.12
CA ALA A 616 2.22 -38.83 17.93
C ALA A 616 2.83 -39.04 19.32
N ALA A 617 4.17 -39.03 19.42
CA ALA A 617 4.87 -39.09 20.69
C ALA A 617 4.57 -37.87 21.58
N ALA A 618 4.59 -36.65 21.01
CA ALA A 618 4.24 -35.42 21.73
C ALA A 618 2.79 -35.46 22.25
N LEU A 619 1.82 -35.80 21.40
CA LEU A 619 0.40 -35.90 21.76
C LEU A 619 0.10 -36.95 22.83
N ALA A 620 0.95 -37.97 22.96
CA ALA A 620 0.81 -38.99 23.97
C ALA A 620 1.27 -38.57 25.38
N THR A 621 1.96 -37.43 25.52
CA THR A 621 2.53 -37.00 26.81
C THR A 621 1.47 -36.50 27.79
N PRO A 622 1.74 -36.63 29.12
CA PRO A 622 0.82 -36.16 30.14
C PRO A 622 0.52 -34.65 30.07
N SER A 623 1.52 -33.84 29.78
CA SER A 623 1.37 -32.40 29.71
C SER A 623 0.51 -31.95 28.54
N VAL A 624 0.70 -32.52 27.34
CA VAL A 624 -0.12 -32.20 26.18
C VAL A 624 -1.58 -32.65 26.38
N ARG A 625 -1.79 -33.81 27.00
CA ARG A 625 -3.15 -34.27 27.35
C ARG A 625 -3.82 -33.37 28.40
N ALA A 626 -3.05 -32.85 29.37
CA ALA A 626 -3.56 -31.89 30.34
C ALA A 626 -3.93 -30.55 29.64
N ALA A 627 -3.12 -30.09 28.72
CA ALA A 627 -3.43 -28.92 27.88
C ALA A 627 -4.70 -29.13 27.04
N ALA A 628 -4.84 -30.32 26.39
CA ALA A 628 -6.04 -30.66 25.63
C ALA A 628 -7.34 -30.62 26.44
N ALA A 629 -7.27 -30.96 27.72
CA ALA A 629 -8.39 -30.94 28.64
C ALA A 629 -8.68 -29.55 29.28
N SER A 630 -7.85 -28.57 28.99
CA SER A 630 -7.86 -27.23 29.60
C SER A 630 -7.99 -26.14 28.52
N GLY A 631 -8.25 -24.88 28.93
CA GLY A 631 -8.07 -23.72 28.05
C GLY A 631 -6.58 -23.54 27.75
N HIS A 632 -6.20 -23.69 26.47
CA HIS A 632 -4.82 -23.64 26.04
C HIS A 632 -4.61 -22.70 24.84
N TRP A 633 -3.36 -22.27 24.67
CA TRP A 633 -2.88 -21.42 23.55
C TRP A 633 -1.66 -22.07 22.94
N ARG A 634 -1.55 -21.99 21.62
CA ARG A 634 -0.44 -22.52 20.84
C ARG A 634 0.27 -21.39 20.09
N GLU A 635 1.57 -21.49 19.89
CA GLU A 635 2.40 -20.44 19.25
C GLU A 635 2.06 -19.04 19.79
N LEU A 636 1.92 -18.96 21.13
CA LEU A 636 1.51 -17.72 21.77
C LEU A 636 2.66 -16.72 21.78
N TYR A 637 2.51 -15.64 21.00
CA TYR A 637 3.45 -14.53 21.07
C TYR A 637 3.27 -13.74 22.37
N VAL A 638 4.38 -13.53 23.08
CA VAL A 638 4.45 -12.68 24.27
C VAL A 638 5.59 -11.68 24.13
N ALA A 639 5.32 -10.42 24.50
CA ALA A 639 6.33 -9.37 24.55
C ALA A 639 6.08 -8.48 25.76
N VAL A 640 7.09 -8.29 26.60
CA VAL A 640 6.97 -7.53 27.84
C VAL A 640 8.21 -6.64 28.05
N PRO A 641 8.05 -5.44 28.62
CA PRO A 641 9.19 -4.67 29.11
C PRO A 641 9.92 -5.46 30.21
N ALA A 642 11.15 -5.82 29.93
CA ALA A 642 12.04 -6.41 30.94
C ALA A 642 12.67 -5.33 31.83
N THR A 643 13.11 -4.24 31.19
CA THR A 643 13.55 -2.98 31.79
C THR A 643 12.96 -1.80 31.03
N ASP A 644 13.31 -0.55 31.39
CA ASP A 644 12.88 0.64 30.64
C ASP A 644 13.39 0.61 29.18
N ASP A 645 14.58 0.00 28.94
CA ASP A 645 15.27 -0.02 27.66
C ASP A 645 15.25 -1.38 26.95
N VAL A 646 14.80 -2.44 27.62
CA VAL A 646 14.82 -3.82 27.09
C VAL A 646 13.40 -4.38 26.99
N LEU A 647 13.04 -4.86 25.79
CA LEU A 647 11.84 -5.64 25.54
C LEU A 647 12.23 -7.13 25.45
N LEU A 648 11.61 -7.97 26.26
CA LEU A 648 11.73 -9.44 26.15
C LEU A 648 10.56 -9.96 25.33
N GLU A 649 10.86 -10.71 24.27
CA GLU A 649 9.84 -11.32 23.43
C GLU A 649 10.10 -12.81 23.16
N GLY A 650 9.05 -13.53 22.76
CA GLY A 650 9.15 -14.91 22.34
C GLY A 650 7.82 -15.53 21.94
N TYR A 651 7.89 -16.68 21.30
CA TYR A 651 6.75 -17.53 20.99
C TYR A 651 6.77 -18.77 21.89
N LEU A 652 5.66 -19.03 22.56
CA LEU A 652 5.48 -20.19 23.40
C LEU A 652 4.73 -21.27 22.61
N ASP A 653 5.33 -22.43 22.40
CA ASP A 653 4.74 -23.52 21.62
C ASP A 653 3.37 -23.94 22.17
N LEU A 654 3.26 -24.10 23.48
CA LEU A 654 2.01 -24.46 24.15
C LEU A 654 1.96 -23.89 25.57
N ALA A 655 0.87 -23.21 25.92
CA ALA A 655 0.57 -22.74 27.27
C ALA A 655 -0.87 -23.07 27.64
N TRP A 656 -1.13 -23.45 28.87
CA TRP A 656 -2.49 -23.72 29.31
C TRP A 656 -2.71 -23.29 30.77
N ARG A 657 -3.97 -23.08 31.11
CA ARG A 657 -4.39 -22.78 32.48
C ARG A 657 -4.18 -23.99 33.39
N SER A 658 -3.53 -23.77 34.50
CA SER A 658 -3.33 -24.77 35.56
C SER A 658 -3.59 -24.16 36.93
N THR A 659 -4.06 -24.98 37.89
CA THR A 659 -4.27 -24.56 39.28
C THR A 659 -3.42 -25.49 40.14
N GLU A 660 -2.52 -24.93 40.95
CA GLU A 660 -1.68 -25.66 41.88
C GLU A 660 -1.81 -25.05 43.28
N ASP A 661 -2.04 -25.86 44.28
CA ASP A 661 -2.27 -25.45 45.67
C ASP A 661 -3.38 -24.39 45.82
N GLY A 662 -4.35 -24.41 44.91
CA GLY A 662 -5.49 -23.46 44.91
C GLY A 662 -5.15 -22.09 44.29
N ILE A 663 -3.99 -21.94 43.64
CA ILE A 663 -3.54 -20.74 42.93
C ILE A 663 -3.70 -20.98 41.43
N ASP A 664 -4.44 -20.09 40.76
CA ASP A 664 -4.58 -20.11 39.32
C ASP A 664 -3.35 -19.54 38.65
N GLY A 665 -2.89 -20.22 37.60
CA GLY A 665 -1.68 -19.84 36.88
C GLY A 665 -1.60 -20.51 35.51
N PHE A 666 -0.39 -20.65 35.01
CA PHE A 666 -0.07 -21.27 33.74
C PHE A 666 0.96 -22.38 33.87
N THR A 667 0.88 -23.38 33.02
CA THR A 667 1.99 -24.25 32.68
C THR A 667 2.36 -23.99 31.22
N VAL A 668 3.66 -23.91 30.92
CA VAL A 668 4.22 -23.68 29.59
C VAL A 668 4.96 -24.95 29.15
N LEU A 669 4.82 -25.32 27.88
CA LEU A 669 5.55 -26.42 27.27
C LEU A 669 6.21 -25.95 25.98
N ASP A 670 7.44 -26.41 25.77
CA ASP A 670 8.23 -26.13 24.57
C ASP A 670 8.71 -27.47 23.98
N TYR A 671 8.44 -27.69 22.70
CA TYR A 671 8.79 -28.93 22.02
C TYR A 671 10.25 -28.92 21.54
N LYS A 672 10.97 -30.00 21.79
CA LYS A 672 12.37 -30.14 21.38
C LYS A 672 12.57 -31.41 20.54
N THR A 673 13.00 -31.20 19.28
CA THR A 673 13.27 -32.27 18.32
C THR A 673 14.71 -32.77 18.34
N ASP A 674 15.52 -32.27 19.29
CA ASP A 674 16.90 -32.67 19.47
C ASP A 674 17.02 -34.17 19.71
N ALA A 675 17.92 -34.81 18.95
CA ALA A 675 18.21 -36.24 19.13
C ALA A 675 18.85 -36.50 20.49
N PHE A 676 18.39 -37.56 21.16
CA PHE A 676 18.97 -38.03 22.41
C PHE A 676 19.00 -39.57 22.42
N ALA A 677 19.95 -40.15 23.09
CA ALA A 677 20.09 -41.60 23.23
C ALA A 677 20.02 -42.08 24.71
N THR A 678 20.32 -41.18 25.65
CA THR A 678 20.36 -41.48 27.11
C THR A 678 19.68 -40.38 27.93
N GLU A 679 19.20 -40.71 29.11
CA GLU A 679 18.61 -39.73 30.03
C GLU A 679 19.62 -38.68 30.50
N SER A 680 20.90 -39.03 30.66
CA SER A 680 21.97 -38.09 31.04
C SER A 680 22.21 -37.02 29.95
N GLU A 681 21.98 -37.33 28.68
CA GLU A 681 22.05 -36.31 27.62
C GLU A 681 20.90 -35.30 27.71
N LEU A 682 19.73 -35.75 28.17
CA LEU A 682 18.57 -34.87 28.35
C LEU A 682 18.82 -33.83 29.46
N ASP A 683 19.45 -34.21 30.57
CA ASP A 683 19.75 -33.29 31.67
C ASP A 683 20.64 -32.14 31.19
N GLY A 684 21.68 -32.46 30.37
CA GLY A 684 22.52 -31.43 29.76
C GLY A 684 21.79 -30.54 28.74
N LYS A 685 20.74 -31.06 28.10
CA LYS A 685 19.88 -30.26 27.20
C LYS A 685 18.93 -29.36 27.96
N VAL A 686 18.39 -29.83 29.10
CA VAL A 686 17.58 -28.99 30.00
C VAL A 686 18.37 -27.79 30.48
N ASP A 687 19.63 -28.01 30.92
CA ASP A 687 20.53 -26.94 31.35
C ASP A 687 20.76 -25.90 30.23
N ARG A 688 20.92 -26.36 28.98
CA ARG A 688 21.06 -25.48 27.82
C ARG A 688 19.83 -24.60 27.57
N TYR A 689 18.64 -25.17 27.65
CA TYR A 689 17.39 -24.47 27.40
C TYR A 689 16.80 -23.77 28.61
N ARG A 690 17.41 -23.92 29.79
CA ARG A 690 16.93 -23.44 31.08
C ARG A 690 16.60 -21.95 31.04
N HIS A 691 17.51 -21.11 30.51
CA HIS A 691 17.26 -19.67 30.41
C HIS A 691 16.21 -19.27 29.38
N GLN A 692 16.11 -20.01 28.27
CA GLN A 692 15.03 -19.81 27.30
C GLN A 692 13.67 -20.09 27.94
N GLY A 693 13.54 -21.22 28.62
CA GLY A 693 12.28 -21.58 29.29
C GLY A 693 11.93 -20.61 30.42
N ALA A 694 12.93 -20.17 31.20
CA ALA A 694 12.73 -19.17 32.21
C ALA A 694 12.30 -17.80 31.64
N ALA A 695 12.84 -17.41 30.49
CA ALA A 695 12.44 -16.20 29.79
C ALA A 695 10.96 -16.25 29.27
N TYR A 696 10.52 -17.42 28.79
CA TYR A 696 9.13 -17.64 28.45
C TYR A 696 8.20 -17.52 29.67
N ALA A 697 8.58 -18.14 30.78
CA ALA A 697 7.83 -18.06 32.02
C ALA A 697 7.78 -16.64 32.58
N LEU A 698 8.88 -15.91 32.55
CA LEU A 698 8.95 -14.50 32.92
C LEU A 698 8.05 -13.65 32.08
N ALA A 699 8.13 -13.80 30.74
CA ALA A 699 7.34 -13.02 29.79
C ALA A 699 5.83 -13.26 29.99
N LEU A 700 5.40 -14.52 30.08
CA LEU A 700 3.98 -14.87 30.28
C LEU A 700 3.48 -14.39 31.64
N GLY A 701 4.27 -14.58 32.69
CA GLY A 701 3.97 -14.11 34.06
C GLY A 701 3.74 -12.60 34.10
N ARG A 702 4.66 -11.82 33.53
CA ARG A 702 4.54 -10.35 33.47
C ARG A 702 3.38 -9.87 32.59
N ALA A 703 3.13 -10.53 31.45
CA ALA A 703 2.05 -10.18 30.54
C ALA A 703 0.67 -10.40 31.15
N THR A 704 0.53 -11.44 31.95
CA THR A 704 -0.78 -11.86 32.49
C THR A 704 -1.00 -11.48 33.95
N GLY A 705 0.06 -11.20 34.69
CA GLY A 705 0.01 -11.01 36.15
C GLY A 705 -0.26 -12.30 36.92
N LEU A 706 -0.16 -13.47 36.28
CA LEU A 706 -0.41 -14.78 36.89
C LEU A 706 0.88 -15.58 37.01
N THR A 707 0.93 -16.49 38.00
CA THR A 707 2.09 -17.36 38.22
C THR A 707 2.23 -18.38 37.09
N VAL A 708 3.43 -18.59 36.60
CA VAL A 708 3.77 -19.75 35.78
C VAL A 708 4.28 -20.84 36.72
N HIS A 709 3.47 -21.90 36.94
CA HIS A 709 3.77 -22.97 37.86
C HIS A 709 4.89 -23.88 37.36
N HIS A 710 4.85 -24.22 36.07
CA HIS A 710 5.84 -25.10 35.46
C HIS A 710 6.25 -24.64 34.07
N MET A 711 7.53 -24.82 33.79
CA MET A 711 8.06 -24.83 32.42
C MET A 711 8.54 -26.22 32.06
N VAL A 712 8.00 -26.81 31.02
CA VAL A 712 8.21 -28.21 30.62
C VAL A 712 8.84 -28.24 29.23
N PHE A 713 9.92 -28.98 29.08
CA PHE A 713 10.50 -29.34 27.78
C PHE A 713 10.00 -30.73 27.38
N CYS A 714 9.43 -30.84 26.17
CA CYS A 714 8.95 -32.11 25.61
C CYS A 714 9.92 -32.55 24.50
N PHE A 715 10.81 -33.51 24.82
CA PHE A 715 11.78 -34.04 23.87
C PHE A 715 11.17 -35.18 23.06
N VAL A 716 11.02 -34.95 21.75
CA VAL A 716 10.46 -35.92 20.80
C VAL A 716 11.49 -36.57 19.89
N GLY A 717 12.75 -36.13 19.91
CA GLY A 717 13.85 -36.59 19.05
C GLY A 717 14.52 -37.90 19.49
N GLY A 718 13.86 -38.74 20.27
CA GLY A 718 14.39 -40.06 20.69
C GLY A 718 14.55 -41.06 19.53
N PRO A 719 15.17 -42.21 19.74
CA PRO A 719 15.22 -43.27 18.76
C PRO A 719 13.83 -43.66 18.26
N HIS A 720 13.72 -44.06 16.99
CA HIS A 720 12.45 -44.38 16.36
C HIS A 720 11.60 -45.36 17.20
N GLY A 721 10.36 -44.96 17.54
CA GLY A 721 9.45 -45.76 18.37
C GLY A 721 9.60 -45.57 19.88
N THR A 722 10.47 -44.64 20.36
CA THR A 722 10.53 -44.31 21.78
C THR A 722 9.48 -43.23 22.15
N PRO A 723 8.86 -43.31 23.35
CA PRO A 723 8.01 -42.27 23.85
C PRO A 723 8.75 -40.92 23.98
N ALA A 724 8.02 -39.82 23.82
CA ALA A 724 8.54 -38.49 24.18
C ALA A 724 8.85 -38.44 25.68
N VAL A 725 9.87 -37.66 26.03
CA VAL A 725 10.31 -37.49 27.43
C VAL A 725 10.08 -36.05 27.85
N GLU A 726 9.33 -35.88 28.94
CA GLU A 726 9.13 -34.56 29.55
C GLU A 726 10.17 -34.30 30.64
N ARG A 727 10.69 -33.08 30.66
CA ARG A 727 11.57 -32.57 31.75
C ARG A 727 11.09 -31.19 32.17
N ARG A 728 11.09 -30.92 33.48
CA ARG A 728 10.72 -29.61 34.04
C ARG A 728 11.97 -28.87 34.47
N ILE A 729 11.87 -27.57 34.56
CA ILE A 729 12.85 -26.75 35.28
C ILE A 729 12.47 -26.81 36.76
N ASP A 730 13.27 -27.52 37.56
CA ASP A 730 12.96 -27.76 39.00
C ASP A 730 13.12 -26.48 39.85
N ASP A 731 13.99 -25.56 39.43
CA ASP A 731 14.31 -24.31 40.12
C ASP A 731 13.87 -23.08 39.29
N LEU A 732 12.63 -23.11 38.77
CA LEU A 732 12.13 -22.10 37.81
C LEU A 732 12.26 -20.67 38.35
N ASP A 733 11.96 -20.40 39.61
CA ASP A 733 12.08 -19.07 40.21
C ASP A 733 13.53 -18.56 40.22
N VAL A 734 14.51 -19.46 40.48
CA VAL A 734 15.93 -19.13 40.41
C VAL A 734 16.33 -18.82 38.95
N ALA A 735 15.88 -19.65 38.01
CA ALA A 735 16.18 -19.44 36.62
C ALA A 735 15.58 -18.13 36.07
N ILE A 736 14.38 -17.76 36.51
CA ILE A 736 13.75 -16.46 36.19
C ILE A 736 14.62 -15.31 36.74
N ALA A 737 15.04 -15.39 37.99
CA ALA A 737 15.89 -14.35 38.59
C ALA A 737 17.25 -14.19 37.87
N GLU A 738 17.84 -15.30 37.38
CA GLU A 738 19.03 -15.26 36.54
C GLU A 738 18.82 -14.57 35.21
N VAL A 739 17.70 -14.83 34.55
CA VAL A 739 17.29 -14.16 33.29
C VAL A 739 17.08 -12.66 33.56
N GLU A 740 16.38 -12.28 34.62
CA GLU A 740 16.18 -10.88 34.98
C GLU A 740 17.53 -10.16 35.23
N ALA A 741 18.46 -10.79 35.93
CA ALA A 741 19.78 -10.24 36.13
C ALA A 741 20.58 -10.04 34.85
N ARG A 742 20.44 -10.96 33.86
CA ARG A 742 21.08 -10.83 32.54
C ARG A 742 20.48 -9.71 31.71
N LEU A 743 19.17 -9.52 31.78
CA LEU A 743 18.48 -8.47 31.03
C LEU A 743 18.75 -7.06 31.57
N VAL A 744 19.23 -6.94 32.81
CA VAL A 744 19.63 -5.67 33.45
C VAL A 744 21.09 -5.35 33.19
N ALA A 745 21.95 -6.35 32.95
CA ALA A 745 23.37 -6.14 32.72
C ALA A 745 23.58 -5.45 31.34
N PRO A 746 24.32 -4.34 31.24
CA PRO A 746 24.67 -3.76 29.95
C PRO A 746 25.53 -4.75 29.19
N GLY A 747 25.06 -5.15 27.97
CA GLY A 747 25.79 -6.01 27.05
C GLY A 747 27.04 -5.34 26.46
#